data_a0472fa7d4700cac4468ffd08af03d8a
#
_entry.id   a0472fa7d4700cac4468ffd08af03d8a
#
_cell.length_a   1.000
_cell.length_b   1.000
_cell.length_c   1.000
_cell.angle_alpha   90.00
_cell.angle_beta   90.00
_cell.angle_gamma   90.00
#
_symmetry.space_group_name_H-M   'P 1'
#
loop_
_entity.id
_entity.type
_entity.pdbx_description
1 polymer ?
#
loop_
_entity_poly.entity_id
_entity_poly.type
_entity_poly.pdbx_seq_one_letter_code
_entity_poly.pdbx_strand_id
1 'polypeptide(L)'
;MSTILSEKKTLSPWAKGGIGLGAGALLLVLVGLLFPTAAAFFPLVSLWCSCVLFYGALWVLHTAGVELDFFHRAAIIVFWAGAVLYFYWALGRRQFIYAWDYVNYIQKQFNTEAAFALGPVAGFKYIVSTFSEDYTNFITLFTEFPFCLTAKTGDSYAFAQVFCVLPSLMLMLAGLTIKIGQILEVKNKFWYFIIGFSWVLTYPFLRMSAMLAQPDWFGLIFAFAILLLTLDYRFEKLEPGRFVLIFLATAAIILSRRWYLYFVVGYYFSYALLLFVSSAKLAKQGQKGLALRRVRNLILFGVCAMAAMVVLLWPMVSKILAFNYSDRYSYYNVGGIAVELYYHAMRTGLLNLILILFGLWLCVKRKKPSLPVLALCELMLSMLLFTRVQNSGSHQMLLYVPVYVILFLCGAAGLAESIEHFKIPKLCFWVFTLLFAVSVRCSPLTVMALPEFVIHAFHPADLAEYQRLDELTYDRKDKPQILAMAQWLVEHLGEGEVAYMIPDDMLYNPGHLRNCDLPNHALDGKLPDSFSVPGTHYFPTGFFDARYVVTADPFPLSLAPDTELGHRFNAVFLQLRETTHQQVATFDMGNGTVFTIWERTTPVTREEVETYLHEFDAENAKYPEMFSVVVENWLAVHGL
;
A
#
# COMPACT_ATOMS: atom_id res chain seq x y z
N MET A 1 -57.97 35.85 -8.16
CA MET A 1 -56.69 36.47 -7.85
C MET A 1 -56.22 35.95 -6.49
N SER A 2 -55.68 34.76 -6.46
CA SER A 2 -54.94 34.17 -5.29
C SER A 2 -54.46 32.80 -5.73
N THR A 3 -53.25 32.51 -5.35
CA THR A 3 -52.50 31.26 -5.43
C THR A 3 -51.47 31.17 -6.56
N ILE A 4 -50.47 32.09 -6.51
CA ILE A 4 -49.14 31.77 -6.93
C ILE A 4 -48.28 31.81 -5.64
N LEU A 5 -48.50 30.84 -4.75
CA LEU A 5 -47.54 30.51 -3.72
C LEU A 5 -46.40 29.75 -4.42
N SER A 6 -45.27 30.46 -4.61
CA SER A 6 -44.03 29.88 -5.10
C SER A 6 -43.69 28.66 -4.24
N GLU A 7 -43.77 27.46 -4.80
CA GLU A 7 -43.05 26.32 -4.27
C GLU A 7 -41.58 26.74 -4.14
N LYS A 8 -41.13 27.01 -2.93
CA LYS A 8 -39.73 27.15 -2.63
C LYS A 8 -39.07 25.82 -3.04
N LYS A 9 -38.49 25.76 -4.23
CA LYS A 9 -37.63 24.66 -4.65
C LYS A 9 -36.53 24.53 -3.62
N THR A 10 -36.72 23.68 -2.62
CA THR A 10 -35.67 23.36 -1.66
C THR A 10 -34.56 22.68 -2.42
N LEU A 11 -33.34 23.23 -2.33
CA LEU A 11 -32.15 22.62 -2.92
C LEU A 11 -32.03 21.15 -2.47
N SER A 12 -31.71 20.28 -3.41
CA SER A 12 -31.46 18.88 -3.07
C SER A 12 -30.36 18.76 -2.01
N PRO A 13 -30.36 17.71 -1.16
CA PRO A 13 -29.28 17.49 -0.19
C PRO A 13 -27.88 17.51 -0.83
N TRP A 14 -27.78 17.01 -2.05
CA TRP A 14 -26.56 17.02 -2.86
C TRP A 14 -26.10 18.43 -3.24
N ALA A 15 -27.03 19.29 -3.67
CA ALA A 15 -26.68 20.67 -3.96
C ALA A 15 -26.22 21.42 -2.70
N LYS A 16 -26.87 21.17 -1.55
CA LYS A 16 -26.48 21.77 -0.27
C LYS A 16 -25.07 21.31 0.16
N GLY A 17 -24.75 20.02 0.05
CA GLY A 17 -23.43 19.48 0.32
C GLY A 17 -22.35 20.07 -0.58
N GLY A 18 -22.61 20.14 -1.89
CA GLY A 18 -21.69 20.75 -2.85
C GLY A 18 -21.45 22.24 -2.59
N ILE A 19 -22.48 22.99 -2.23
CA ILE A 19 -22.35 24.42 -1.83
C ILE A 19 -21.51 24.54 -0.55
N GLY A 20 -21.73 23.65 0.44
CA GLY A 20 -20.94 23.65 1.68
C GLY A 20 -19.45 23.41 1.42
N LEU A 21 -19.12 22.44 0.57
CA LEU A 21 -17.73 22.19 0.17
C LEU A 21 -17.12 23.35 -0.63
N GLY A 22 -17.90 23.97 -1.53
CA GLY A 22 -17.47 25.15 -2.26
C GLY A 22 -17.20 26.36 -1.36
N ALA A 23 -18.06 26.58 -0.35
CA ALA A 23 -17.84 27.60 0.67
C ALA A 23 -16.58 27.31 1.52
N GLY A 24 -16.35 26.04 1.88
CA GLY A 24 -15.15 25.61 2.56
C GLY A 24 -13.88 25.87 1.73
N ALA A 25 -13.91 25.57 0.43
CA ALA A 25 -12.80 25.87 -0.49
C ALA A 25 -12.52 27.38 -0.56
N LEU A 26 -13.57 28.20 -0.68
CA LEU A 26 -13.42 29.67 -0.70
C LEU A 26 -12.80 30.18 0.61
N LEU A 27 -13.26 29.65 1.75
CA LEU A 27 -12.70 29.98 3.06
C LEU A 27 -11.22 29.63 3.13
N LEU A 28 -10.80 28.44 2.66
CA LEU A 28 -9.40 28.04 2.61
C LEU A 28 -8.56 28.99 1.74
N VAL A 29 -9.09 29.39 0.58
CA VAL A 29 -8.41 30.38 -0.27
C VAL A 29 -8.21 31.70 0.49
N LEU A 30 -9.26 32.19 1.16
CA LEU A 30 -9.16 33.42 1.96
C LEU A 30 -8.17 33.29 3.13
N VAL A 31 -8.20 32.19 3.86
CA VAL A 31 -7.22 31.92 4.95
C VAL A 31 -5.80 31.85 4.39
N GLY A 32 -5.57 31.18 3.27
CA GLY A 32 -4.27 31.07 2.62
C GLY A 32 -3.74 32.42 2.10
N LEU A 33 -4.63 33.32 1.69
CA LEU A 33 -4.26 34.68 1.26
C LEU A 33 -3.95 35.60 2.44
N LEU A 34 -4.70 35.50 3.52
CA LEU A 34 -4.56 36.36 4.70
C LEU A 34 -3.44 35.89 5.64
N PHE A 35 -3.24 34.57 5.72
CA PHE A 35 -2.31 33.93 6.65
C PHE A 35 -1.47 32.85 5.93
N PRO A 36 -0.63 33.22 4.96
CA PRO A 36 0.04 32.27 4.08
C PRO A 36 1.03 31.33 4.79
N THR A 37 1.52 31.69 5.97
CA THR A 37 2.48 30.88 6.75
C THR A 37 1.86 30.31 8.03
N ALA A 38 0.52 30.33 8.16
CA ALA A 38 -0.12 29.77 9.34
C ALA A 38 0.08 28.24 9.41
N ALA A 39 0.67 27.73 10.48
CA ALA A 39 0.87 26.31 10.70
C ALA A 39 -0.43 25.49 10.62
N ALA A 40 -1.58 26.11 10.94
CA ALA A 40 -2.89 25.47 10.85
C ALA A 40 -3.42 25.34 9.41
N PHE A 41 -2.77 25.94 8.39
CA PHE A 41 -3.30 25.95 7.03
C PHE A 41 -3.34 24.56 6.42
N PHE A 42 -2.25 23.81 6.47
CA PHE A 42 -2.19 22.46 5.88
C PHE A 42 -3.15 21.47 6.56
N PRO A 43 -3.24 21.40 7.90
CA PRO A 43 -4.28 20.64 8.59
C PRO A 43 -5.71 20.96 8.12
N LEU A 44 -6.04 22.23 7.92
CA LEU A 44 -7.35 22.64 7.41
C LEU A 44 -7.59 22.18 5.96
N VAL A 45 -6.58 22.27 5.10
CA VAL A 45 -6.63 21.71 3.73
C VAL A 45 -6.87 20.21 3.79
N SER A 46 -6.14 19.49 4.65
CA SER A 46 -6.27 18.04 4.82
C SER A 46 -7.67 17.64 5.29
N LEU A 47 -8.21 18.33 6.28
CA LEU A 47 -9.58 18.11 6.75
C LEU A 47 -10.60 18.33 5.63
N TRP A 48 -10.46 19.42 4.89
CA TRP A 48 -11.34 19.70 3.75
C TRP A 48 -11.22 18.64 2.66
N CYS A 49 -10.02 18.23 2.29
CA CYS A 49 -9.78 17.14 1.33
C CYS A 49 -10.43 15.83 1.78
N SER A 50 -10.34 15.48 3.08
CA SER A 50 -11.01 14.30 3.64
C SER A 50 -12.52 14.41 3.56
N CYS A 51 -13.11 15.61 3.80
CA CYS A 51 -14.53 15.86 3.61
C CYS A 51 -14.93 15.73 2.12
N VAL A 52 -14.11 16.23 1.19
CA VAL A 52 -14.34 16.09 -0.26
C VAL A 52 -14.31 14.62 -0.67
N LEU A 53 -13.33 13.85 -0.17
CA LEU A 53 -13.22 12.41 -0.43
C LEU A 53 -14.47 11.67 0.05
N PHE A 54 -14.89 11.93 1.28
CA PHE A 54 -16.08 11.31 1.88
C PHE A 54 -17.37 11.69 1.11
N TYR A 55 -17.53 12.96 0.78
CA TYR A 55 -18.66 13.42 -0.02
C TYR A 55 -18.65 12.84 -1.45
N GLY A 56 -17.46 12.78 -2.06
CA GLY A 56 -17.26 12.12 -3.36
C GLY A 56 -17.67 10.66 -3.32
N ALA A 57 -17.32 9.96 -2.24
CA ALA A 57 -17.75 8.57 -2.01
C ALA A 57 -19.28 8.46 -1.96
N LEU A 58 -19.95 9.33 -1.22
CA LEU A 58 -21.44 9.37 -1.21
C LEU A 58 -22.01 9.66 -2.59
N TRP A 59 -21.40 10.56 -3.36
CA TRP A 59 -21.85 10.88 -4.71
C TRP A 59 -21.67 9.71 -5.68
N VAL A 60 -20.59 8.96 -5.56
CA VAL A 60 -20.39 7.70 -6.30
C VAL A 60 -21.52 6.71 -5.99
N LEU A 61 -21.88 6.51 -4.72
CA LEU A 61 -22.99 5.64 -4.31
C LEU A 61 -24.30 6.07 -4.95
N HIS A 62 -24.62 7.37 -4.87
CA HIS A 62 -25.83 7.92 -5.47
C HIS A 62 -25.86 7.70 -6.99
N THR A 63 -24.77 8.01 -7.70
CA THR A 63 -24.67 7.83 -9.16
C THR A 63 -24.75 6.36 -9.56
N ALA A 64 -24.23 5.45 -8.72
CA ALA A 64 -24.34 4.00 -8.91
C ALA A 64 -25.73 3.44 -8.57
N GLY A 65 -26.67 4.26 -8.06
CA GLY A 65 -28.00 3.82 -7.65
C GLY A 65 -27.98 2.93 -6.41
N VAL A 66 -27.06 3.20 -5.48
CA VAL A 66 -26.94 2.48 -4.21
C VAL A 66 -27.44 3.36 -3.08
N GLU A 67 -28.40 2.85 -2.33
CA GLU A 67 -28.96 3.50 -1.15
C GLU A 67 -28.51 2.78 0.12
N LEU A 68 -27.99 3.54 1.08
CA LEU A 68 -27.64 3.06 2.41
C LEU A 68 -28.82 3.35 3.34
N ASP A 69 -29.49 2.31 3.80
CA ASP A 69 -30.50 2.43 4.85
C ASP A 69 -29.86 2.65 6.23
N PHE A 70 -30.69 2.77 7.26
CA PHE A 70 -30.22 2.98 8.63
C PHE A 70 -29.27 1.87 9.11
N PHE A 71 -29.60 0.62 8.79
CA PHE A 71 -28.79 -0.54 9.20
C PHE A 71 -27.39 -0.48 8.57
N HIS A 72 -27.28 -0.22 7.27
CA HIS A 72 -25.99 -0.12 6.58
C HIS A 72 -25.13 1.01 7.16
N ARG A 73 -25.73 2.16 7.45
CA ARG A 73 -25.02 3.31 8.06
C ARG A 73 -24.56 2.97 9.46
N ALA A 74 -25.40 2.36 10.29
CA ALA A 74 -25.04 1.94 11.64
C ALA A 74 -23.91 0.91 11.61
N ALA A 75 -23.97 -0.09 10.73
CA ALA A 75 -22.92 -1.09 10.55
C ALA A 75 -21.58 -0.43 10.18
N ILE A 76 -21.56 0.49 9.19
CA ILE A 76 -20.35 1.20 8.80
C ILE A 76 -19.74 1.95 10.00
N ILE A 77 -20.56 2.67 10.78
CA ILE A 77 -20.08 3.42 11.95
C ILE A 77 -19.50 2.48 13.00
N VAL A 78 -20.20 1.37 13.31
CA VAL A 78 -19.75 0.38 14.30
C VAL A 78 -18.43 -0.26 13.87
N PHE A 79 -18.33 -0.69 12.62
CA PHE A 79 -17.09 -1.29 12.10
C PHE A 79 -15.94 -0.29 12.05
N TRP A 80 -16.21 0.97 11.66
CA TRP A 80 -15.21 2.03 11.68
C TRP A 80 -14.72 2.31 13.10
N ALA A 81 -15.63 2.51 14.04
CA ALA A 81 -15.25 2.74 15.43
C ALA A 81 -14.45 1.55 16.00
N GLY A 82 -14.89 0.32 15.71
CA GLY A 82 -14.17 -0.89 16.10
C GLY A 82 -12.77 -0.96 15.50
N ALA A 83 -12.61 -0.62 14.21
CA ALA A 83 -11.33 -0.58 13.54
C ALA A 83 -10.42 0.51 14.13
N VAL A 84 -10.93 1.73 14.36
CA VAL A 84 -10.16 2.82 14.97
C VAL A 84 -9.67 2.41 16.36
N LEU A 85 -10.53 1.83 17.19
CA LEU A 85 -10.16 1.33 18.53
C LEU A 85 -9.11 0.21 18.44
N TYR A 86 -9.29 -0.74 17.51
CA TYR A 86 -8.33 -1.82 17.30
C TYR A 86 -6.95 -1.28 16.87
N PHE A 87 -6.91 -0.39 15.88
CA PHE A 87 -5.64 0.19 15.42
C PHE A 87 -4.99 1.07 16.51
N TYR A 88 -5.76 1.85 17.24
CA TYR A 88 -5.26 2.62 18.37
C TYR A 88 -4.58 1.71 19.41
N TRP A 89 -5.26 0.61 19.76
CA TRP A 89 -4.73 -0.36 20.71
C TRP A 89 -3.50 -1.08 20.17
N ALA A 90 -3.54 -1.56 18.92
CA ALA A 90 -2.47 -2.33 18.31
C ALA A 90 -1.20 -1.50 18.07
N LEU A 91 -1.37 -0.28 17.52
CA LEU A 91 -0.26 0.64 17.27
C LEU A 91 0.37 1.15 18.57
N GLY A 92 -0.43 1.40 19.60
CA GLY A 92 0.07 1.90 20.89
C GLY A 92 0.83 0.85 21.71
N ARG A 93 0.77 -0.42 21.35
CA ARG A 93 1.47 -1.51 22.07
C ARG A 93 2.70 -2.04 21.37
N ARG A 94 2.82 -1.79 20.08
CA ARG A 94 3.94 -2.33 19.32
C ARG A 94 5.20 -1.51 19.48
N GLN A 95 6.33 -2.17 19.39
CA GLN A 95 7.65 -1.55 19.35
C GLN A 95 8.23 -1.69 17.96
N PHE A 96 7.62 -1.02 16.98
CA PHE A 96 8.04 -1.13 15.58
C PHE A 96 9.07 -0.05 15.22
N ILE A 97 9.98 -0.39 14.32
CA ILE A 97 10.91 0.56 13.68
C ILE A 97 10.61 0.58 12.19
N TYR A 98 10.25 1.75 11.69
CA TYR A 98 9.99 1.94 10.26
C TYR A 98 11.30 2.02 9.49
N ALA A 99 11.40 1.25 8.41
CA ALA A 99 12.55 1.25 7.52
C ALA A 99 12.07 1.15 6.05
N TRP A 100 12.97 1.26 5.10
CA TRP A 100 12.74 1.18 3.65
C TRP A 100 11.59 2.07 3.17
N ASP A 101 10.70 1.52 2.37
CA ASP A 101 9.55 2.25 1.84
C ASP A 101 8.64 2.81 2.93
N TYR A 102 8.53 2.16 4.08
CA TYR A 102 7.64 2.58 5.17
C TYR A 102 8.03 3.95 5.72
N VAL A 103 9.33 4.18 5.92
CA VAL A 103 9.82 5.48 6.37
C VAL A 103 9.69 6.54 5.28
N ASN A 104 9.88 6.17 4.01
CA ASN A 104 9.75 7.09 2.88
C ASN A 104 8.36 7.72 2.80
N TYR A 105 7.29 6.98 3.13
CA TYR A 105 5.94 7.55 3.15
C TYR A 105 5.75 8.56 4.27
N ILE A 106 6.33 8.29 5.44
CA ILE A 106 6.29 9.22 6.58
C ILE A 106 7.10 10.47 6.26
N GLN A 107 8.27 10.31 5.66
CA GLN A 107 9.12 11.44 5.24
C GLN A 107 8.43 12.32 4.21
N LYS A 108 7.64 11.75 3.30
CA LYS A 108 6.82 12.52 2.34
C LYS A 108 5.77 13.37 3.05
N GLN A 109 5.21 12.91 4.16
CA GLN A 109 4.30 13.70 4.99
C GLN A 109 5.03 14.92 5.58
N PHE A 110 6.20 14.72 6.19
CA PHE A 110 7.01 15.81 6.75
C PHE A 110 7.45 16.81 5.67
N ASN A 111 7.91 16.33 4.54
CA ASN A 111 8.34 17.20 3.42
C ASN A 111 7.16 18.02 2.88
N THR A 112 5.95 17.44 2.82
CA THR A 112 4.75 18.15 2.41
C THR A 112 4.36 19.23 3.43
N GLU A 113 4.43 18.91 4.72
CA GLU A 113 4.21 19.86 5.81
C GLU A 113 5.20 21.04 5.72
N ALA A 114 6.49 20.75 5.55
CA ALA A 114 7.53 21.77 5.38
C ALA A 114 7.26 22.66 4.15
N ALA A 115 6.82 22.09 3.04
CA ALA A 115 6.45 22.86 1.85
C ALA A 115 5.24 23.78 2.10
N PHE A 116 4.22 23.32 2.83
CA PHE A 116 3.08 24.15 3.21
C PHE A 116 3.43 25.23 4.22
N ALA A 117 4.44 25.04 5.06
CA ALA A 117 4.95 26.07 5.96
C ALA A 117 5.56 27.27 5.19
N LEU A 118 6.02 27.05 3.95
CA LEU A 118 6.46 28.13 3.04
C LEU A 118 5.30 28.85 2.35
N GLY A 119 4.08 28.34 2.50
CA GLY A 119 2.85 28.91 1.97
C GLY A 119 2.05 27.94 1.09
N PRO A 120 0.75 28.25 0.85
CA PRO A 120 -0.16 27.37 0.12
C PRO A 120 0.33 27.01 -1.28
N VAL A 121 0.83 27.99 -2.02
CA VAL A 121 1.31 27.81 -3.42
C VAL A 121 2.52 26.88 -3.44
N ALA A 122 3.45 27.04 -2.50
CA ALA A 122 4.63 26.18 -2.37
C ALA A 122 4.20 24.72 -2.06
N GLY A 123 3.29 24.54 -1.10
CA GLY A 123 2.77 23.22 -0.74
C GLY A 123 2.08 22.49 -1.90
N PHE A 124 1.14 23.12 -2.60
CA PHE A 124 0.48 22.50 -3.76
C PHE A 124 1.45 22.26 -4.92
N LYS A 125 2.37 23.20 -5.21
CA LYS A 125 3.40 23.01 -6.23
C LYS A 125 4.30 21.82 -5.90
N TYR A 126 4.66 21.66 -4.63
CA TYR A 126 5.45 20.51 -4.19
C TYR A 126 4.70 19.19 -4.42
N ILE A 127 3.42 19.07 -4.02
CA ILE A 127 2.64 17.86 -4.29
C ILE A 127 2.58 17.52 -5.78
N VAL A 128 2.30 18.54 -6.64
CA VAL A 128 2.21 18.34 -8.09
C VAL A 128 3.57 17.94 -8.68
N SER A 129 4.69 18.45 -8.17
CA SER A 129 6.03 18.07 -8.64
C SER A 129 6.34 16.59 -8.39
N THR A 130 5.74 15.99 -7.36
CA THR A 130 5.92 14.56 -7.07
C THR A 130 5.13 13.62 -7.99
N PHE A 131 4.25 14.12 -8.86
CA PHE A 131 3.47 13.27 -9.76
C PHE A 131 4.33 12.51 -10.78
N SER A 132 5.56 12.95 -11.02
CA SER A 132 6.55 12.20 -11.81
C SER A 132 7.38 11.20 -10.99
N GLU A 133 7.24 11.16 -9.67
CA GLU A 133 7.97 10.24 -8.80
C GLU A 133 7.29 8.86 -8.71
N ASP A 134 8.03 7.87 -8.22
CA ASP A 134 7.50 6.51 -8.00
C ASP A 134 6.45 6.47 -6.89
N TYR A 135 6.58 7.37 -5.93
CA TYR A 135 5.68 7.59 -4.81
C TYR A 135 5.22 9.05 -4.79
N THR A 136 3.96 9.28 -5.09
CA THR A 136 3.42 10.65 -5.07
C THR A 136 3.05 11.09 -3.64
N ASN A 137 3.02 12.40 -3.42
CA ASN A 137 2.55 12.97 -2.14
C ASN A 137 1.03 13.16 -2.10
N PHE A 138 0.27 12.52 -3.01
CA PHE A 138 -1.17 12.71 -3.10
C PHE A 138 -1.91 12.35 -1.81
N ILE A 139 -1.52 11.26 -1.13
CA ILE A 139 -2.17 10.82 0.11
C ILE A 139 -1.96 11.80 1.27
N THR A 140 -0.88 12.57 1.29
CA THR A 140 -0.59 13.50 2.38
C THR A 140 -1.66 14.59 2.54
N LEU A 141 -2.39 14.88 1.45
CA LEU A 141 -3.55 15.77 1.48
C LEU A 141 -4.68 15.30 2.40
N PHE A 142 -4.71 14.03 2.77
CA PHE A 142 -5.83 13.45 3.54
C PHE A 142 -5.43 13.05 4.96
N THR A 143 -4.14 13.01 5.27
CA THR A 143 -3.63 12.44 6.52
C THR A 143 -3.14 13.48 7.53
N GLU A 144 -2.87 14.70 7.11
CA GLU A 144 -2.30 15.73 7.97
C GLU A 144 -3.18 16.12 9.16
N PHE A 145 -4.51 16.23 8.96
CA PHE A 145 -5.39 16.73 10.01
C PHE A 145 -5.25 15.96 11.34
N PRO A 146 -5.38 14.60 11.37
CA PRO A 146 -5.16 13.92 12.64
C PRO A 146 -3.66 13.78 12.99
N PHE A 147 -2.76 13.69 12.01
CA PHE A 147 -1.34 13.54 12.24
C PHE A 147 -0.72 14.74 12.97
N CYS A 148 -1.12 15.95 12.63
CA CYS A 148 -0.66 17.17 13.30
C CYS A 148 -1.03 17.26 14.79
N LEU A 149 -2.02 16.48 15.24
CA LEU A 149 -2.47 16.44 16.65
C LEU A 149 -1.75 15.36 17.47
N THR A 150 -0.78 14.68 16.90
CA THR A 150 -0.08 13.54 17.49
C THR A 150 1.41 13.84 17.71
N ALA A 151 2.14 12.89 18.27
CA ALA A 151 3.60 12.96 18.43
C ALA A 151 4.38 12.82 17.10
N LYS A 152 3.68 12.76 15.94
CA LYS A 152 4.27 12.66 14.60
C LYS A 152 5.21 11.48 14.40
N THR A 153 4.91 10.36 15.06
CA THR A 153 5.62 9.09 14.88
C THR A 153 5.08 8.32 13.68
N GLY A 154 5.79 7.26 13.25
CA GLY A 154 5.29 6.35 12.22
C GLY A 154 3.95 5.69 12.59
N ASP A 155 3.76 5.34 13.87
CA ASP A 155 2.50 4.78 14.37
C ASP A 155 1.36 5.82 14.33
N SER A 156 1.66 7.08 14.63
CA SER A 156 0.70 8.17 14.47
C SER A 156 0.29 8.38 13.02
N TYR A 157 1.23 8.22 12.09
CA TYR A 157 0.94 8.34 10.66
C TYR A 157 0.07 7.18 10.15
N ALA A 158 0.36 5.94 10.58
CA ALA A 158 -0.49 4.79 10.31
C ALA A 158 -1.92 4.99 10.85
N PHE A 159 -2.03 5.50 12.08
CA PHE A 159 -3.31 5.83 12.69
C PHE A 159 -4.07 6.94 11.93
N ALA A 160 -3.36 7.98 11.49
CA ALA A 160 -3.95 9.07 10.70
C ALA A 160 -4.55 8.56 9.39
N GLN A 161 -3.88 7.63 8.70
CA GLN A 161 -4.43 6.98 7.52
C GLN A 161 -5.73 6.23 7.85
N VAL A 162 -5.74 5.41 8.89
CA VAL A 162 -6.94 4.65 9.30
C VAL A 162 -8.09 5.59 9.64
N PHE A 163 -7.82 6.64 10.38
CA PHE A 163 -8.86 7.58 10.81
C PHE A 163 -9.51 8.31 9.63
N CYS A 164 -8.72 8.82 8.67
CA CYS A 164 -9.23 9.66 7.58
C CYS A 164 -9.68 8.88 6.33
N VAL A 165 -8.99 7.79 6.02
CA VAL A 165 -9.18 7.07 4.75
C VAL A 165 -10.21 5.96 4.87
N LEU A 166 -10.23 5.25 6.00
CA LEU A 166 -11.08 4.09 6.21
C LEU A 166 -12.58 4.38 6.07
N PRO A 167 -13.14 5.53 6.53
CA PRO A 167 -14.57 5.80 6.33
C PRO A 167 -14.99 5.79 4.87
N SER A 168 -14.20 6.40 3.98
CA SER A 168 -14.48 6.43 2.55
C SER A 168 -14.33 5.04 1.92
N LEU A 169 -13.32 4.27 2.33
CA LEU A 169 -13.16 2.89 1.89
C LEU A 169 -14.35 2.02 2.31
N MET A 170 -14.80 2.14 3.55
CA MET A 170 -15.96 1.40 4.05
C MET A 170 -17.24 1.77 3.31
N LEU A 171 -17.45 3.04 2.98
CA LEU A 171 -18.59 3.47 2.14
C LEU A 171 -18.54 2.80 0.77
N MET A 172 -17.38 2.80 0.12
CA MET A 172 -17.24 2.19 -1.20
C MET A 172 -17.43 0.67 -1.14
N LEU A 173 -16.89 0.01 -0.14
CA LEU A 173 -17.06 -1.42 0.08
C LEU A 173 -18.52 -1.79 0.40
N ALA A 174 -19.18 -1.02 1.26
CA ALA A 174 -20.61 -1.23 1.56
C ALA A 174 -21.46 -1.08 0.30
N GLY A 175 -21.18 -0.04 -0.49
CA GLY A 175 -21.84 0.17 -1.77
C GLY A 175 -21.63 -0.99 -2.74
N LEU A 176 -20.40 -1.47 -2.86
CA LEU A 176 -20.07 -2.60 -3.74
C LEU A 176 -20.74 -3.89 -3.28
N THR A 177 -20.78 -4.13 -1.95
CA THR A 177 -21.50 -5.26 -1.36
C THR A 177 -22.99 -5.20 -1.75
N ILE A 178 -23.66 -4.07 -1.52
CA ILE A 178 -25.07 -3.89 -1.88
C ILE A 178 -25.27 -4.08 -3.38
N LYS A 179 -24.42 -3.49 -4.21
CA LYS A 179 -24.52 -3.53 -5.69
C LYS A 179 -24.41 -4.94 -6.23
N ILE A 180 -23.43 -5.72 -5.77
CA ILE A 180 -23.26 -7.12 -6.17
C ILE A 180 -24.45 -7.95 -5.66
N GLY A 181 -24.94 -7.69 -4.45
CA GLY A 181 -26.15 -8.32 -3.93
C GLY A 181 -27.40 -8.04 -4.77
N GLN A 182 -27.55 -6.82 -5.28
CA GLN A 182 -28.63 -6.45 -6.23
C GLN A 182 -28.49 -7.21 -7.56
N ILE A 183 -27.27 -7.25 -8.15
CA ILE A 183 -27.01 -7.97 -9.40
C ILE A 183 -27.30 -9.47 -9.24
N LEU A 184 -26.92 -10.05 -8.12
CA LEU A 184 -27.13 -11.46 -7.80
C LEU A 184 -28.54 -11.76 -7.25
N GLU A 185 -29.37 -10.75 -7.03
CA GLU A 185 -30.74 -10.88 -6.52
C GLU A 185 -30.78 -11.65 -5.17
N VAL A 186 -29.84 -11.29 -4.26
CA VAL A 186 -29.72 -11.95 -2.97
C VAL A 186 -30.94 -11.67 -2.10
N LYS A 187 -31.59 -12.74 -1.60
CA LYS A 187 -32.81 -12.65 -0.78
C LYS A 187 -32.51 -12.17 0.63
N ASN A 188 -31.54 -12.78 1.28
CA ASN A 188 -31.16 -12.48 2.64
C ASN A 188 -30.12 -11.35 2.69
N LYS A 189 -30.58 -10.12 2.45
CA LYS A 189 -29.72 -8.94 2.32
C LYS A 189 -28.93 -8.63 3.59
N PHE A 190 -29.54 -8.82 4.77
CA PHE A 190 -28.91 -8.57 6.05
C PHE A 190 -27.65 -9.43 6.25
N TRP A 191 -27.83 -10.74 6.19
CA TRP A 191 -26.74 -11.68 6.40
C TRP A 191 -25.67 -11.58 5.31
N TYR A 192 -26.10 -11.42 4.09
CA TYR A 192 -25.19 -11.19 2.97
C TYR A 192 -24.29 -9.98 3.19
N PHE A 193 -24.90 -8.86 3.60
CA PHE A 193 -24.15 -7.62 3.83
C PHE A 193 -23.12 -7.81 4.94
N ILE A 194 -23.54 -8.32 6.08
CA ILE A 194 -22.61 -8.53 7.20
C ILE A 194 -21.47 -9.48 6.83
N ILE A 195 -21.77 -10.66 6.22
CA ILE A 195 -20.72 -11.61 5.81
C ILE A 195 -19.76 -10.97 4.81
N GLY A 196 -20.30 -10.42 3.71
CA GLY A 196 -19.48 -9.89 2.65
C GLY A 196 -18.63 -8.70 3.11
N PHE A 197 -19.24 -7.77 3.83
CA PHE A 197 -18.59 -6.58 4.33
C PHE A 197 -17.48 -6.90 5.35
N SER A 198 -17.79 -7.70 6.37
CA SER A 198 -16.81 -8.10 7.38
C SER A 198 -15.68 -8.96 6.79
N TRP A 199 -16.02 -9.87 5.86
CA TRP A 199 -15.03 -10.73 5.22
C TRP A 199 -13.96 -9.95 4.49
N VAL A 200 -14.33 -8.90 3.75
CA VAL A 200 -13.38 -8.05 3.05
C VAL A 200 -12.59 -7.17 4.00
N LEU A 201 -13.25 -6.56 5.00
CA LEU A 201 -12.55 -5.71 5.99
C LEU A 201 -11.49 -6.47 6.80
N THR A 202 -11.74 -7.76 7.04
CA THR A 202 -10.78 -8.62 7.76
C THR A 202 -9.73 -9.24 6.84
N TYR A 203 -9.69 -8.88 5.53
CA TYR A 203 -8.68 -9.41 4.62
C TYR A 203 -7.29 -8.97 5.03
N PRO A 204 -6.35 -9.91 5.22
CA PRO A 204 -5.08 -9.65 5.89
C PRO A 204 -4.25 -8.53 5.26
N PHE A 205 -4.18 -8.49 3.92
CA PHE A 205 -3.35 -7.50 3.21
C PHE A 205 -3.85 -6.06 3.38
N LEU A 206 -5.15 -5.84 3.63
CA LEU A 206 -5.68 -4.52 4.00
C LEU A 206 -5.14 -4.07 5.36
N ARG A 207 -5.24 -4.97 6.35
CA ARG A 207 -4.76 -4.70 7.70
C ARG A 207 -3.25 -4.46 7.72
N MET A 208 -2.49 -5.33 7.06
CA MET A 208 -1.03 -5.23 6.97
C MET A 208 -0.59 -3.89 6.41
N SER A 209 -1.13 -3.47 5.25
CA SER A 209 -0.78 -2.18 4.66
C SER A 209 -1.11 -1.00 5.56
N ALA A 210 -2.25 -1.04 6.26
CA ALA A 210 -2.62 0.00 7.23
C ALA A 210 -1.68 0.02 8.44
N MET A 211 -1.30 -1.17 8.96
CA MET A 211 -0.35 -1.28 10.07
C MET A 211 1.05 -0.79 9.69
N LEU A 212 1.51 -1.03 8.47
CA LEU A 212 2.83 -0.61 7.98
C LEU A 212 2.86 0.83 7.46
N ALA A 213 1.78 1.58 7.63
CA ALA A 213 1.63 2.95 7.13
C ALA A 213 1.81 3.07 5.60
N GLN A 214 1.57 1.98 4.86
CA GLN A 214 1.64 2.00 3.40
C GLN A 214 0.42 2.71 2.82
N PRO A 215 0.58 3.63 1.86
CA PRO A 215 -0.54 4.33 1.23
C PRO A 215 -1.32 3.48 0.23
N ASP A 216 -0.87 2.27 -0.03
CA ASP A 216 -1.36 1.40 -1.10
C ASP A 216 -2.86 1.11 -1.00
N TRP A 217 -3.38 0.87 0.19
CA TRP A 217 -4.80 0.61 0.43
C TRP A 217 -5.71 1.83 0.17
N PHE A 218 -5.15 3.05 0.14
CA PHE A 218 -5.88 4.25 -0.24
C PHE A 218 -6.42 4.16 -1.68
N GLY A 219 -5.66 3.56 -2.59
CA GLY A 219 -6.09 3.34 -3.97
C GLY A 219 -7.35 2.50 -4.11
N LEU A 220 -7.66 1.65 -3.13
CA LEU A 220 -8.86 0.79 -3.16
C LEU A 220 -10.18 1.58 -3.11
N ILE A 221 -10.19 2.78 -2.51
CA ILE A 221 -11.37 3.67 -2.55
C ILE A 221 -11.77 3.93 -4.00
N PHE A 222 -10.79 4.27 -4.82
CA PHE A 222 -11.00 4.63 -6.22
C PHE A 222 -11.24 3.41 -7.09
N ALA A 223 -10.59 2.27 -6.80
CA ALA A 223 -10.87 1.00 -7.47
C ALA A 223 -12.33 0.59 -7.26
N PHE A 224 -12.82 0.63 -6.03
CA PHE A 224 -14.22 0.30 -5.71
C PHE A 224 -15.20 1.32 -6.31
N ALA A 225 -14.81 2.60 -6.39
CA ALA A 225 -15.61 3.62 -7.09
C ALA A 225 -15.74 3.30 -8.59
N ILE A 226 -14.64 2.90 -9.26
CA ILE A 226 -14.66 2.46 -10.66
C ILE A 226 -15.59 1.27 -10.82
N LEU A 227 -15.49 0.24 -9.97
CA LEU A 227 -16.37 -0.93 -10.00
C LEU A 227 -17.83 -0.53 -9.82
N LEU A 228 -18.16 0.27 -8.81
CA LEU A 228 -19.52 0.74 -8.54
C LEU A 228 -20.13 1.47 -9.73
N LEU A 229 -19.36 2.33 -10.38
CA LEU A 229 -19.84 3.15 -11.49
C LEU A 229 -19.98 2.37 -12.80
N THR A 230 -19.37 1.19 -12.92
CA THR A 230 -19.29 0.45 -14.19
C THR A 230 -20.00 -0.89 -14.20
N LEU A 231 -20.08 -1.64 -13.07
CA LEU A 231 -20.54 -3.05 -13.06
C LEU A 231 -21.88 -3.31 -13.75
N ASP A 232 -22.85 -2.40 -13.65
CA ASP A 232 -24.16 -2.50 -14.31
C ASP A 232 -24.37 -1.47 -15.42
N TYR A 233 -23.42 -0.58 -15.64
CA TYR A 233 -23.51 0.45 -16.67
C TYR A 233 -23.24 -0.14 -18.05
N ARG A 234 -24.10 0.11 -19.03
CA ARG A 234 -24.03 -0.51 -20.35
C ARG A 234 -23.66 0.45 -21.48
N PHE A 235 -23.33 1.70 -21.17
CA PHE A 235 -23.04 2.75 -22.15
C PHE A 235 -24.19 3.03 -23.16
N GLU A 236 -25.42 2.73 -22.79
CA GLU A 236 -26.59 3.00 -23.64
C GLU A 236 -26.87 4.50 -23.74
N LYS A 237 -26.59 5.23 -22.71
CA LYS A 237 -26.71 6.69 -22.62
C LYS A 237 -25.37 7.28 -22.21
N LEU A 238 -25.13 8.53 -22.63
CA LEU A 238 -24.01 9.31 -22.12
C LEU A 238 -24.46 9.97 -20.81
N GLU A 239 -23.77 9.67 -19.73
CA GLU A 239 -24.00 10.25 -18.40
C GLU A 239 -22.76 11.06 -18.00
N PRO A 240 -22.67 12.37 -18.34
CA PRO A 240 -21.45 13.14 -18.14
C PRO A 240 -20.94 13.13 -16.70
N GLY A 241 -21.86 13.24 -15.71
CA GLY A 241 -21.47 13.19 -14.29
C GLY A 241 -20.84 11.86 -13.88
N ARG A 242 -21.36 10.73 -14.40
CA ARG A 242 -20.76 9.40 -14.19
C ARG A 242 -19.38 9.30 -14.83
N PHE A 243 -19.23 9.84 -16.05
CA PHE A 243 -17.96 9.85 -16.77
C PHE A 243 -16.89 10.66 -16.06
N VAL A 244 -17.25 11.82 -15.53
CA VAL A 244 -16.33 12.63 -14.71
C VAL A 244 -15.90 11.88 -13.45
N LEU A 245 -16.84 11.22 -12.74
CA LEU A 245 -16.48 10.43 -11.55
C LEU A 245 -15.58 9.24 -11.88
N ILE A 246 -15.84 8.51 -12.97
CA ILE A 246 -14.96 7.41 -13.42
C ILE A 246 -13.56 7.96 -13.76
N PHE A 247 -13.49 9.07 -14.47
CA PHE A 247 -12.23 9.72 -14.84
C PHE A 247 -11.45 10.16 -13.59
N LEU A 248 -12.09 10.86 -12.65
CA LEU A 248 -11.45 11.31 -11.40
C LEU A 248 -10.99 10.13 -10.54
N ALA A 249 -11.79 9.07 -10.44
CA ALA A 249 -11.39 7.85 -9.73
C ALA A 249 -10.19 7.18 -10.41
N THR A 250 -10.15 7.16 -11.76
CA THR A 250 -9.02 6.59 -12.53
C THR A 250 -7.75 7.43 -12.34
N ALA A 251 -7.84 8.75 -12.35
CA ALA A 251 -6.70 9.62 -12.08
C ALA A 251 -6.19 9.44 -10.63
N ALA A 252 -7.10 9.43 -9.67
CA ALA A 252 -6.77 9.33 -8.26
C ALA A 252 -6.14 7.97 -7.88
N ILE A 253 -6.59 6.85 -8.46
CA ILE A 253 -6.00 5.54 -8.19
C ILE A 253 -4.55 5.47 -8.70
N ILE A 254 -4.26 6.03 -9.88
CA ILE A 254 -2.90 6.07 -10.45
C ILE A 254 -2.00 6.99 -9.61
N LEU A 255 -2.53 8.14 -9.16
CA LEU A 255 -1.82 9.05 -8.25
C LEU A 255 -1.59 8.44 -6.87
N SER A 256 -2.47 7.55 -6.40
CA SER A 256 -2.27 6.84 -5.14
C SER A 256 -1.06 5.92 -5.20
N ARG A 257 -0.97 5.11 -6.26
CA ARG A 257 0.17 4.22 -6.54
C ARG A 257 0.21 3.90 -8.02
N ARG A 258 1.34 4.13 -8.65
CA ARG A 258 1.53 3.93 -10.08
C ARG A 258 1.24 2.51 -10.56
N TRP A 259 1.57 1.49 -9.78
CA TRP A 259 1.32 0.11 -10.18
C TRP A 259 -0.18 -0.26 -10.25
N TYR A 260 -1.10 0.53 -9.70
CA TYR A 260 -2.53 0.36 -9.98
C TYR A 260 -2.90 0.59 -11.47
N LEU A 261 -1.97 1.11 -12.27
CA LEU A 261 -2.17 1.18 -13.71
C LEU A 261 -2.42 -0.20 -14.33
N TYR A 262 -1.82 -1.27 -13.79
CA TYR A 262 -2.08 -2.64 -14.24
C TYR A 262 -3.54 -3.05 -14.02
N PHE A 263 -4.11 -2.74 -12.86
CA PHE A 263 -5.55 -2.91 -12.59
C PHE A 263 -6.40 -2.07 -13.55
N VAL A 264 -6.08 -0.81 -13.74
CA VAL A 264 -6.84 0.10 -14.62
C VAL A 264 -6.90 -0.44 -16.05
N VAL A 265 -5.75 -0.83 -16.60
CA VAL A 265 -5.65 -1.40 -17.95
C VAL A 265 -6.36 -2.75 -18.03
N GLY A 266 -6.08 -3.67 -17.11
CA GLY A 266 -6.69 -5.00 -17.04
C GLY A 266 -8.20 -4.93 -16.91
N TYR A 267 -8.70 -4.08 -16.02
CA TYR A 267 -10.12 -3.92 -15.77
C TYR A 267 -10.87 -3.33 -16.95
N TYR A 268 -10.40 -2.20 -17.51
CA TYR A 268 -11.12 -1.58 -18.63
C TYR A 268 -11.06 -2.42 -19.89
N PHE A 269 -9.97 -3.16 -20.13
CA PHE A 269 -9.92 -4.10 -21.23
C PHE A 269 -10.93 -5.24 -21.05
N SER A 270 -10.97 -5.88 -19.88
CA SER A 270 -11.90 -6.95 -19.55
C SER A 270 -13.35 -6.48 -19.63
N TYR A 271 -13.63 -5.30 -19.11
CA TYR A 271 -14.95 -4.67 -19.16
C TYR A 271 -15.38 -4.37 -20.60
N ALA A 272 -14.49 -3.78 -21.41
CA ALA A 272 -14.76 -3.49 -22.82
C ALA A 272 -15.04 -4.77 -23.60
N LEU A 273 -14.24 -5.82 -23.39
CA LEU A 273 -14.43 -7.13 -24.04
C LEU A 273 -15.83 -7.70 -23.75
N LEU A 274 -16.25 -7.69 -22.48
CA LEU A 274 -17.60 -8.16 -22.11
C LEU A 274 -18.70 -7.28 -22.71
N LEU A 275 -18.50 -5.96 -22.78
CA LEU A 275 -19.45 -5.04 -23.39
C LEU A 275 -19.54 -5.31 -24.92
N PHE A 276 -18.44 -5.56 -25.60
CA PHE A 276 -18.43 -5.94 -27.03
C PHE A 276 -19.16 -7.26 -27.24
N VAL A 277 -18.89 -8.30 -26.45
CA VAL A 277 -19.59 -9.59 -26.53
C VAL A 277 -21.10 -9.43 -26.32
N SER A 278 -21.50 -8.65 -25.31
CA SER A 278 -22.92 -8.39 -25.05
C SER A 278 -23.60 -7.58 -26.16
N SER A 279 -22.88 -6.62 -26.75
CA SER A 279 -23.37 -5.81 -27.87
C SER A 279 -23.50 -6.63 -29.16
N ALA A 280 -22.57 -7.55 -29.41
CA ALA A 280 -22.64 -8.48 -30.53
C ALA A 280 -23.87 -9.42 -30.41
N LYS A 281 -24.21 -9.89 -29.21
CA LYS A 281 -25.43 -10.66 -28.94
C LYS A 281 -26.69 -9.84 -29.26
N LEU A 282 -26.74 -8.57 -28.82
CA LEU A 282 -27.85 -7.67 -29.13
C LEU A 282 -28.00 -7.44 -30.64
N ALA A 283 -26.90 -7.26 -31.36
CA ALA A 283 -26.91 -7.08 -32.80
C ALA A 283 -27.51 -8.32 -33.53
N LYS A 284 -27.14 -9.53 -33.06
CA LYS A 284 -27.71 -10.81 -33.56
C LYS A 284 -29.20 -10.93 -33.24
N GLN A 285 -29.68 -10.34 -32.19
CA GLN A 285 -31.10 -10.27 -31.80
C GLN A 285 -31.88 -9.16 -32.51
N GLY A 286 -31.30 -8.52 -33.53
CA GLY A 286 -31.91 -7.47 -34.32
C GLY A 286 -31.76 -6.05 -33.74
N GLN A 287 -31.17 -5.87 -32.54
CA GLN A 287 -31.01 -4.59 -31.88
C GLN A 287 -29.71 -3.86 -32.28
N LYS A 288 -29.41 -3.81 -33.59
CA LYS A 288 -28.14 -3.25 -34.11
C LYS A 288 -27.90 -1.81 -33.69
N GLY A 289 -28.93 -0.96 -33.67
CA GLY A 289 -28.81 0.45 -33.27
C GLY A 289 -28.40 0.64 -31.80
N LEU A 290 -28.91 -0.20 -30.89
CA LEU A 290 -28.53 -0.20 -29.49
C LEU A 290 -27.07 -0.71 -29.30
N ALA A 291 -26.73 -1.79 -29.98
CA ALA A 291 -25.39 -2.35 -29.97
C ALA A 291 -24.34 -1.33 -30.43
N LEU A 292 -24.57 -0.66 -31.55
CA LEU A 292 -23.68 0.37 -32.08
C LEU A 292 -23.56 1.57 -31.13
N ARG A 293 -24.67 1.99 -30.50
CA ARG A 293 -24.67 3.08 -29.53
C ARG A 293 -23.79 2.77 -28.31
N ARG A 294 -23.88 1.55 -27.76
CA ARG A 294 -23.04 1.11 -26.64
C ARG A 294 -21.55 1.18 -26.99
N VAL A 295 -21.16 0.62 -28.13
CA VAL A 295 -19.77 0.59 -28.59
C VAL A 295 -19.26 2.01 -28.85
N ARG A 296 -20.03 2.83 -29.56
CA ARG A 296 -19.67 4.23 -29.84
C ARG A 296 -19.44 5.03 -28.55
N ASN A 297 -20.35 4.91 -27.59
CA ASN A 297 -20.28 5.67 -26.33
C ASN A 297 -19.08 5.22 -25.47
N LEU A 298 -18.77 3.90 -25.47
CA LEU A 298 -17.57 3.38 -24.82
C LEU A 298 -16.30 3.93 -25.45
N ILE A 299 -16.20 3.89 -26.79
CA ILE A 299 -15.03 4.41 -27.51
C ILE A 299 -14.87 5.91 -27.27
N LEU A 300 -15.95 6.66 -27.37
CA LEU A 300 -15.94 8.12 -27.10
C LEU A 300 -15.44 8.41 -25.68
N PHE A 301 -15.96 7.70 -24.70
CA PHE A 301 -15.51 7.84 -23.32
C PHE A 301 -14.01 7.50 -23.19
N GLY A 302 -13.58 6.36 -23.75
CA GLY A 302 -12.18 5.91 -23.65
C GLY A 302 -11.20 6.90 -24.28
N VAL A 303 -11.53 7.41 -25.49
CA VAL A 303 -10.70 8.41 -26.15
C VAL A 303 -10.62 9.72 -25.37
N CYS A 304 -11.76 10.24 -24.90
CA CYS A 304 -11.79 11.47 -24.11
C CYS A 304 -11.05 11.31 -22.77
N ALA A 305 -11.25 10.17 -22.07
CA ALA A 305 -10.57 9.90 -20.82
C ALA A 305 -9.05 9.76 -21.02
N MET A 306 -8.60 9.05 -22.05
CA MET A 306 -7.17 8.91 -22.37
C MET A 306 -6.55 10.25 -22.71
N ALA A 307 -7.18 11.06 -23.55
CA ALA A 307 -6.68 12.40 -23.89
C ALA A 307 -6.56 13.29 -22.65
N ALA A 308 -7.58 13.29 -21.78
CA ALA A 308 -7.53 14.05 -20.54
C ALA A 308 -6.45 13.55 -19.58
N MET A 309 -6.24 12.22 -19.46
CA MET A 309 -5.17 11.63 -18.63
C MET A 309 -3.79 12.04 -19.13
N VAL A 310 -3.56 11.97 -20.46
CA VAL A 310 -2.29 12.39 -21.06
C VAL A 310 -2.01 13.87 -20.80
N VAL A 311 -3.02 14.73 -20.94
CA VAL A 311 -2.84 16.19 -20.72
C VAL A 311 -2.61 16.51 -19.22
N LEU A 312 -3.42 15.94 -18.32
CA LEU A 312 -3.39 16.30 -16.90
C LEU A 312 -2.25 15.62 -16.13
N LEU A 313 -1.86 14.41 -16.53
CA LEU A 313 -0.81 13.63 -15.86
C LEU A 313 0.42 13.42 -16.76
N TRP A 314 0.68 14.37 -17.66
CA TRP A 314 1.81 14.28 -18.60
C TRP A 314 3.16 13.97 -17.93
N PRO A 315 3.53 14.60 -16.79
CA PRO A 315 4.80 14.28 -16.12
C PRO A 315 4.92 12.81 -15.75
N MET A 316 3.84 12.19 -15.28
CA MET A 316 3.80 10.77 -14.97
C MET A 316 3.78 9.90 -16.23
N VAL A 317 2.97 10.25 -17.22
CA VAL A 317 2.85 9.49 -18.47
C VAL A 317 4.18 9.47 -19.22
N SER A 318 4.84 10.62 -19.34
CA SER A 318 6.14 10.72 -20.00
C SER A 318 7.22 9.87 -19.32
N LYS A 319 7.24 9.85 -17.99
CA LYS A 319 8.17 9.00 -17.23
C LYS A 319 7.87 7.51 -17.45
N ILE A 320 6.60 7.09 -17.42
CA ILE A 320 6.21 5.69 -17.65
C ILE A 320 6.64 5.23 -19.05
N LEU A 321 6.53 6.09 -20.05
CA LEU A 321 6.92 5.78 -21.43
C LEU A 321 8.44 5.76 -21.63
N ALA A 322 9.18 6.59 -20.90
CA ALA A 322 10.62 6.73 -21.06
C ALA A 322 11.44 5.73 -20.21
N PHE A 323 10.88 5.21 -19.12
CA PHE A 323 11.62 4.43 -18.14
C PHE A 323 11.39 2.92 -18.32
N ASN A 324 12.49 2.15 -18.40
CA ASN A 324 12.41 0.69 -18.48
C ASN A 324 12.31 0.07 -17.07
N TYR A 325 11.09 -0.17 -16.63
CA TYR A 325 10.83 -0.75 -15.31
C TYR A 325 11.27 -2.20 -15.19
N SER A 326 11.30 -2.96 -16.29
CA SER A 326 11.74 -4.36 -16.26
C SER A 326 13.21 -4.48 -15.89
N ASP A 327 14.08 -3.57 -16.34
CA ASP A 327 15.50 -3.59 -15.96
C ASP A 327 15.68 -3.29 -14.47
N ARG A 328 14.95 -2.28 -13.97
CA ARG A 328 15.05 -1.87 -12.55
C ARG A 328 14.56 -2.93 -11.58
N TYR A 329 13.50 -3.66 -11.94
CA TYR A 329 12.86 -4.64 -11.06
C TYR A 329 13.14 -6.09 -11.47
N SER A 330 14.11 -6.33 -12.35
CA SER A 330 14.50 -7.67 -12.84
C SER A 330 14.82 -8.65 -11.70
N TYR A 331 15.42 -8.17 -10.63
CA TYR A 331 15.75 -8.97 -9.45
C TYR A 331 14.51 -9.59 -8.78
N TYR A 332 13.38 -8.90 -8.80
CA TYR A 332 12.13 -9.38 -8.22
C TYR A 332 11.31 -10.26 -9.18
N ASN A 333 11.82 -10.54 -10.39
CA ASN A 333 11.17 -11.44 -11.34
C ASN A 333 11.71 -12.86 -11.19
N VAL A 334 11.18 -13.58 -10.20
CA VAL A 334 11.70 -14.90 -9.76
C VAL A 334 11.04 -16.09 -10.43
N GLY A 335 10.23 -15.93 -11.46
CA GLY A 335 9.61 -17.06 -12.18
C GLY A 335 8.33 -16.74 -12.94
N GLY A 336 8.05 -15.46 -13.20
CA GLY A 336 6.95 -15.02 -14.06
C GLY A 336 5.56 -15.46 -13.56
N ILE A 337 4.67 -15.76 -14.52
CA ILE A 337 3.25 -16.05 -14.25
C ILE A 337 3.04 -17.33 -13.41
N ALA A 338 3.90 -18.34 -13.54
CA ALA A 338 3.74 -19.59 -12.81
C ALA A 338 3.96 -19.39 -11.31
N VAL A 339 5.01 -18.65 -10.94
CA VAL A 339 5.28 -18.28 -9.56
C VAL A 339 4.21 -17.34 -9.02
N GLU A 340 3.73 -16.41 -9.84
CA GLU A 340 2.64 -15.50 -9.46
C GLU A 340 1.35 -16.26 -9.12
N LEU A 341 0.95 -17.23 -9.92
CA LEU A 341 -0.21 -18.10 -9.65
C LEU A 341 -0.03 -18.89 -8.35
N TYR A 342 1.18 -19.39 -8.09
CA TYR A 342 1.51 -20.05 -6.84
C TYR A 342 1.37 -19.06 -5.66
N TYR A 343 1.95 -17.88 -5.72
CA TYR A 343 1.82 -16.84 -4.68
C TYR A 343 0.35 -16.49 -4.42
N HIS A 344 -0.44 -16.32 -5.48
CA HIS A 344 -1.87 -16.04 -5.33
C HIS A 344 -2.64 -17.17 -4.66
N ALA A 345 -2.37 -18.43 -5.03
CA ALA A 345 -3.00 -19.58 -4.39
C ALA A 345 -2.67 -19.64 -2.89
N MET A 346 -1.39 -19.45 -2.56
CA MET A 346 -0.90 -19.52 -1.18
C MET A 346 -1.37 -18.34 -0.33
N ARG A 347 -1.30 -17.10 -0.86
CA ARG A 347 -1.72 -15.88 -0.15
C ARG A 347 -3.24 -15.74 -0.04
N THR A 348 -3.99 -16.28 -0.99
CA THR A 348 -5.46 -16.30 -0.91
C THR A 348 -5.92 -17.25 0.21
N GLY A 349 -5.24 -18.37 0.39
CA GLY A 349 -5.56 -19.37 1.42
C GLY A 349 -6.79 -20.21 1.09
N LEU A 350 -6.83 -21.43 1.63
CA LEU A 350 -7.84 -22.44 1.31
C LEU A 350 -9.28 -21.97 1.57
N LEU A 351 -9.51 -21.26 2.67
CA LEU A 351 -10.86 -20.79 3.05
C LEU A 351 -11.42 -19.80 2.02
N ASN A 352 -10.58 -18.87 1.54
CA ASN A 352 -10.96 -17.91 0.52
C ASN A 352 -11.18 -18.59 -0.83
N LEU A 353 -10.35 -19.60 -1.19
CA LEU A 353 -10.53 -20.37 -2.42
C LEU A 353 -11.87 -21.14 -2.39
N ILE A 354 -12.22 -21.76 -1.26
CA ILE A 354 -13.53 -22.42 -1.07
C ILE A 354 -14.67 -21.41 -1.25
N LEU A 355 -14.55 -20.21 -0.64
CA LEU A 355 -15.55 -19.17 -0.78
C LEU A 355 -15.71 -18.70 -2.23
N ILE A 356 -14.59 -18.51 -2.94
CA ILE A 356 -14.57 -18.15 -4.36
C ILE A 356 -15.26 -19.24 -5.19
N LEU A 357 -14.89 -20.50 -5.02
CA LEU A 357 -15.50 -21.61 -5.77
C LEU A 357 -17.01 -21.68 -5.54
N PHE A 358 -17.45 -21.47 -4.30
CA PHE A 358 -18.86 -21.41 -3.98
C PHE A 358 -19.58 -20.23 -4.65
N GLY A 359 -18.92 -19.07 -4.71
CA GLY A 359 -19.41 -17.91 -5.45
C GLY A 359 -19.52 -18.14 -6.95
N LEU A 360 -18.51 -18.78 -7.55
CA LEU A 360 -18.53 -19.17 -8.97
C LEU A 360 -19.71 -20.10 -9.27
N TRP A 361 -19.89 -21.12 -8.45
CA TRP A 361 -21.03 -22.04 -8.55
C TRP A 361 -22.37 -21.31 -8.50
N LEU A 362 -22.54 -20.38 -7.52
CA LEU A 362 -23.78 -19.60 -7.39
C LEU A 362 -24.03 -18.74 -8.63
N CYS A 363 -23.02 -18.05 -9.15
CA CYS A 363 -23.15 -17.19 -10.33
C CYS A 363 -23.56 -18.00 -11.56
N VAL A 364 -23.02 -19.21 -11.75
CA VAL A 364 -23.43 -20.13 -12.84
C VAL A 364 -24.88 -20.57 -12.63
N LYS A 365 -25.25 -21.01 -11.41
CA LYS A 365 -26.63 -21.41 -11.06
C LYS A 365 -27.64 -20.30 -11.32
N ARG A 366 -27.28 -19.05 -11.04
CA ARG A 366 -28.14 -17.86 -11.24
C ARG A 366 -28.07 -17.27 -12.65
N LYS A 367 -27.33 -17.88 -13.55
CA LYS A 367 -27.13 -17.37 -14.92
C LYS A 367 -26.57 -15.94 -14.97
N LYS A 368 -25.70 -15.59 -14.00
CA LYS A 368 -24.99 -14.30 -13.90
C LYS A 368 -23.46 -14.48 -14.05
N PRO A 369 -22.96 -15.22 -15.08
CA PRO A 369 -21.54 -15.52 -15.21
C PRO A 369 -20.68 -14.28 -15.55
N SER A 370 -21.29 -13.17 -15.94
CA SER A 370 -20.54 -11.96 -16.33
C SER A 370 -19.69 -11.37 -15.19
N LEU A 371 -20.15 -11.48 -13.92
CA LEU A 371 -19.39 -11.00 -12.77
C LEU A 371 -18.07 -11.77 -12.57
N PRO A 372 -18.10 -13.11 -12.37
CA PRO A 372 -16.86 -13.86 -12.20
C PRO A 372 -15.99 -13.86 -13.46
N VAL A 373 -16.59 -13.83 -14.68
CA VAL A 373 -15.80 -13.72 -15.90
C VAL A 373 -15.05 -12.40 -15.96
N LEU A 374 -15.68 -11.28 -15.61
CA LEU A 374 -15.00 -9.98 -15.50
C LEU A 374 -13.84 -10.05 -14.52
N ALA A 375 -14.10 -10.58 -13.31
CA ALA A 375 -13.11 -10.68 -12.27
C ALA A 375 -11.91 -11.57 -12.68
N LEU A 376 -12.18 -12.74 -13.23
CA LEU A 376 -11.11 -13.67 -13.63
C LEU A 376 -10.32 -13.16 -14.84
N CYS A 377 -10.97 -12.53 -15.84
CA CYS A 377 -10.28 -11.92 -16.97
C CYS A 377 -9.35 -10.79 -16.52
N GLU A 378 -9.83 -9.93 -15.64
CA GLU A 378 -9.03 -8.85 -15.10
C GLU A 378 -7.86 -9.39 -14.28
N LEU A 379 -8.10 -10.35 -13.35
CA LEU A 379 -7.07 -10.98 -12.54
C LEU A 379 -5.94 -11.54 -13.41
N MET A 380 -6.28 -12.29 -14.45
CA MET A 380 -5.30 -12.87 -15.38
C MET A 380 -4.55 -11.81 -16.17
N LEU A 381 -5.24 -10.75 -16.63
CA LEU A 381 -4.58 -9.66 -17.37
C LEU A 381 -3.64 -8.87 -16.48
N SER A 382 -4.07 -8.51 -15.27
CA SER A 382 -3.22 -7.79 -14.31
C SER A 382 -1.99 -8.61 -13.93
N MET A 383 -2.15 -9.94 -13.70
CA MET A 383 -1.02 -10.84 -13.46
C MET A 383 -0.07 -10.89 -14.67
N LEU A 384 -0.59 -11.09 -15.88
CA LEU A 384 0.21 -11.15 -17.09
C LEU A 384 0.98 -9.84 -17.35
N LEU A 385 0.37 -8.70 -17.07
CA LEU A 385 1.02 -7.41 -17.25
C LEU A 385 2.09 -7.16 -16.15
N PHE A 386 1.77 -7.46 -14.90
CA PHE A 386 2.64 -7.19 -13.76
C PHE A 386 3.88 -8.10 -13.77
N THR A 387 3.72 -9.40 -14.06
CA THR A 387 4.81 -10.38 -14.09
C THR A 387 5.79 -10.20 -15.25
N ARG A 388 5.49 -9.29 -16.20
CA ARG A 388 6.48 -8.86 -17.21
C ARG A 388 7.58 -7.99 -16.59
N VAL A 389 7.33 -7.41 -15.44
CA VAL A 389 8.24 -6.52 -14.73
C VAL A 389 8.80 -7.22 -13.50
N GLN A 390 7.93 -7.77 -12.65
CA GLN A 390 8.30 -8.43 -11.39
C GLN A 390 7.18 -9.35 -10.91
N ASN A 391 7.48 -10.26 -9.99
CA ASN A 391 6.46 -10.95 -9.20
C ASN A 391 5.95 -10.07 -8.05
N SER A 392 4.73 -10.33 -7.58
CA SER A 392 4.14 -9.51 -6.52
C SER A 392 4.74 -9.84 -5.16
N GLY A 393 5.11 -8.80 -4.40
CA GLY A 393 5.28 -8.89 -2.96
C GLY A 393 3.95 -8.86 -2.22
N SER A 394 3.99 -8.98 -0.90
CA SER A 394 2.78 -9.01 -0.06
C SER A 394 1.91 -7.75 -0.19
N HIS A 395 2.51 -6.56 -0.22
CA HIS A 395 1.78 -5.31 -0.35
C HIS A 395 1.17 -5.11 -1.75
N GLN A 396 1.79 -5.66 -2.81
CA GLN A 396 1.24 -5.59 -4.16
C GLN A 396 0.01 -6.49 -4.36
N MET A 397 -0.33 -7.37 -3.40
CA MET A 397 -1.61 -8.07 -3.40
C MET A 397 -2.80 -7.10 -3.44
N LEU A 398 -2.64 -5.87 -2.99
CA LEU A 398 -3.68 -4.83 -3.07
C LEU A 398 -4.06 -4.47 -4.52
N LEU A 399 -3.18 -4.70 -5.49
CA LEU A 399 -3.50 -4.59 -6.93
C LEU A 399 -4.69 -5.49 -7.31
N TYR A 400 -4.76 -6.67 -6.73
CA TYR A 400 -5.72 -7.72 -7.06
C TYR A 400 -6.95 -7.73 -6.13
N VAL A 401 -6.88 -7.04 -4.99
CA VAL A 401 -7.99 -6.96 -4.02
C VAL A 401 -9.32 -6.54 -4.65
N PRO A 402 -9.40 -5.56 -5.59
CA PRO A 402 -10.67 -5.18 -6.19
C PRO A 402 -11.41 -6.35 -6.84
N VAL A 403 -10.65 -7.25 -7.46
CA VAL A 403 -11.22 -8.44 -8.13
C VAL A 403 -11.56 -9.54 -7.15
N TYR A 404 -10.69 -9.77 -6.18
CA TYR A 404 -10.98 -10.71 -5.10
C TYR A 404 -12.24 -10.33 -4.33
N VAL A 405 -12.47 -9.04 -4.12
CA VAL A 405 -13.69 -8.55 -3.46
C VAL A 405 -14.94 -8.94 -4.25
N ILE A 406 -14.94 -8.84 -5.59
CA ILE A 406 -16.07 -9.31 -6.40
C ILE A 406 -16.31 -10.81 -6.15
N LEU A 407 -15.25 -11.61 -6.17
CA LEU A 407 -15.33 -13.06 -5.99
C LEU A 407 -15.78 -13.44 -4.57
N PHE A 408 -15.24 -12.76 -3.55
CA PHE A 408 -15.65 -12.96 -2.15
C PHE A 408 -17.10 -12.58 -1.91
N LEU A 409 -17.58 -11.49 -2.48
CA LEU A 409 -18.97 -11.07 -2.35
C LEU A 409 -19.91 -12.04 -3.09
N CYS A 410 -19.50 -12.62 -4.21
CA CYS A 410 -20.25 -13.71 -4.83
C CYS A 410 -20.32 -14.93 -3.91
N GLY A 411 -19.21 -15.28 -3.24
CA GLY A 411 -19.17 -16.36 -2.27
C GLY A 411 -20.03 -16.11 -1.05
N ALA A 412 -19.97 -14.88 -0.51
CA ALA A 412 -20.80 -14.46 0.62
C ALA A 412 -22.30 -14.55 0.29
N ALA A 413 -22.70 -14.26 -0.95
CA ALA A 413 -24.06 -14.42 -1.40
C ALA A 413 -24.52 -15.89 -1.34
N GLY A 414 -23.65 -16.81 -1.82
CA GLY A 414 -23.89 -18.24 -1.73
C GLY A 414 -24.03 -18.72 -0.28
N LEU A 415 -23.13 -18.25 0.59
CA LEU A 415 -23.15 -18.61 2.00
C LEU A 415 -24.42 -18.09 2.70
N ALA A 416 -24.81 -16.84 2.46
CA ALA A 416 -26.03 -16.25 3.03
C ALA A 416 -27.30 -17.03 2.64
N GLU A 417 -27.37 -17.56 1.43
CA GLU A 417 -28.50 -18.40 0.98
C GLU A 417 -28.48 -19.79 1.57
N SER A 418 -27.30 -20.39 1.74
CA SER A 418 -27.16 -21.70 2.37
C SER A 418 -27.59 -21.69 3.83
N ILE A 419 -27.30 -20.61 4.57
CA ILE A 419 -27.76 -20.42 5.94
C ILE A 419 -29.28 -20.50 6.03
N GLU A 420 -30.01 -19.93 5.06
CA GLU A 420 -31.46 -19.97 5.03
C GLU A 420 -32.00 -21.37 4.76
N HIS A 421 -31.29 -22.12 3.93
CA HIS A 421 -31.68 -23.49 3.55
C HIS A 421 -31.50 -24.52 4.67
N PHE A 422 -30.39 -24.45 5.41
CA PHE A 422 -30.04 -25.47 6.43
C PHE A 422 -30.71 -25.29 7.79
N LYS A 423 -31.56 -24.28 8.01
CA LYS A 423 -32.26 -23.99 9.28
C LYS A 423 -31.38 -24.00 10.54
N ILE A 424 -30.08 -23.85 10.40
CA ILE A 424 -29.17 -23.72 11.54
C ILE A 424 -29.53 -22.42 12.28
N PRO A 425 -29.51 -22.40 13.61
CA PRO A 425 -29.74 -21.19 14.37
C PRO A 425 -28.80 -20.09 13.87
N LYS A 426 -29.35 -19.12 13.16
CA LYS A 426 -28.63 -18.07 12.41
C LYS A 426 -27.57 -17.38 13.27
N LEU A 427 -27.89 -17.18 14.54
CA LEU A 427 -26.99 -16.53 15.50
C LEU A 427 -25.74 -17.40 15.83
N CYS A 428 -25.92 -18.71 16.05
CA CYS A 428 -24.79 -19.60 16.38
C CYS A 428 -23.81 -19.74 15.21
N PHE A 429 -24.35 -19.89 14.00
CA PHE A 429 -23.51 -19.89 12.79
C PHE A 429 -22.77 -18.58 12.62
N TRP A 430 -23.39 -17.46 12.93
CA TRP A 430 -22.81 -16.13 12.85
C TRP A 430 -21.71 -15.91 13.88
N VAL A 431 -21.99 -16.20 15.12
CA VAL A 431 -20.99 -16.12 16.19
C VAL A 431 -19.81 -17.01 15.84
N PHE A 432 -20.06 -18.22 15.35
CA PHE A 432 -19.00 -19.13 14.91
C PHE A 432 -18.23 -18.56 13.69
N THR A 433 -18.93 -18.09 12.65
CA THR A 433 -18.28 -17.55 11.44
C THR A 433 -17.52 -16.26 11.75
N LEU A 434 -18.07 -15.40 12.60
CA LEU A 434 -17.41 -14.17 13.04
C LEU A 434 -16.18 -14.49 13.91
N LEU A 435 -16.34 -15.36 14.90
CA LEU A 435 -15.22 -15.80 15.75
C LEU A 435 -14.15 -16.52 14.93
N PHE A 436 -14.54 -17.36 13.97
CA PHE A 436 -13.63 -18.05 13.09
C PHE A 436 -12.94 -17.08 12.11
N ALA A 437 -13.67 -16.15 11.50
CA ALA A 437 -13.11 -15.12 10.64
C ALA A 437 -12.18 -14.17 11.42
N VAL A 438 -12.58 -13.76 12.60
CA VAL A 438 -11.74 -12.97 13.51
C VAL A 438 -10.53 -13.78 13.97
N SER A 439 -10.70 -15.04 14.33
CA SER A 439 -9.62 -15.92 14.79
C SER A 439 -8.57 -16.17 13.70
N VAL A 440 -9.02 -16.54 12.51
CA VAL A 440 -8.13 -16.91 11.41
C VAL A 440 -7.53 -15.70 10.70
N ARG A 441 -8.11 -14.49 10.84
CA ARG A 441 -7.76 -13.34 10.02
C ARG A 441 -7.28 -12.09 10.75
N CYS A 442 -7.60 -11.94 12.01
CA CYS A 442 -7.40 -10.66 12.68
C CYS A 442 -6.33 -10.64 13.77
N SER A 443 -5.77 -11.75 14.18
CA SER A 443 -4.87 -11.73 15.34
C SER A 443 -3.72 -12.72 15.26
N PRO A 444 -2.46 -12.21 15.45
CA PRO A 444 -1.32 -13.04 15.84
C PRO A 444 -1.59 -13.89 17.09
N LEU A 445 -2.32 -13.34 18.06
CA LEU A 445 -2.71 -14.04 19.30
C LEU A 445 -3.59 -15.28 19.03
N THR A 446 -4.37 -15.29 17.95
CA THR A 446 -5.21 -16.42 17.56
C THR A 446 -4.49 -17.42 16.68
N VAL A 447 -3.51 -16.99 15.91
CA VAL A 447 -2.59 -17.89 15.20
C VAL A 447 -1.82 -18.74 16.22
N MET A 448 -1.35 -18.14 17.31
CA MET A 448 -0.70 -18.86 18.41
C MET A 448 -1.63 -19.80 19.18
N ALA A 449 -2.94 -19.57 19.16
CA ALA A 449 -3.93 -20.40 19.86
C ALA A 449 -4.47 -21.57 19.02
N LEU A 450 -4.26 -21.56 17.70
CA LEU A 450 -4.68 -22.64 16.82
C LEU A 450 -3.57 -23.69 16.67
N PRO A 451 -3.91 -24.99 16.60
CA PRO A 451 -2.91 -26.00 16.26
C PRO A 451 -2.25 -25.72 14.92
N GLU A 452 -0.93 -25.89 14.85
CA GLU A 452 -0.10 -25.57 13.69
C GLU A 452 -0.62 -26.23 12.40
N PHE A 453 -1.12 -27.46 12.48
CA PHE A 453 -1.71 -28.16 11.33
C PHE A 453 -2.95 -27.46 10.77
N VAL A 454 -3.74 -26.79 11.61
CA VAL A 454 -4.93 -26.03 11.18
C VAL A 454 -4.49 -24.78 10.41
N ILE A 455 -3.48 -24.12 10.92
CA ILE A 455 -2.92 -22.93 10.30
C ILE A 455 -2.30 -23.28 8.95
N HIS A 456 -1.49 -24.33 8.88
CA HIS A 456 -0.90 -24.84 7.63
C HIS A 456 -1.95 -25.28 6.60
N ALA A 457 -3.08 -25.82 7.03
CA ALA A 457 -4.18 -26.20 6.13
C ALA A 457 -4.87 -24.98 5.49
N PHE A 458 -4.95 -23.87 6.21
CA PHE A 458 -5.65 -22.67 5.75
C PHE A 458 -4.74 -21.58 5.17
N HIS A 459 -3.46 -21.51 5.61
CA HIS A 459 -2.48 -20.51 5.19
C HIS A 459 -1.05 -21.10 5.14
N PRO A 460 -0.77 -22.09 4.30
CA PRO A 460 0.47 -22.87 4.40
C PRO A 460 1.76 -22.09 4.11
N ALA A 461 1.72 -21.01 3.30
CA ALA A 461 2.91 -20.22 2.97
C ALA A 461 2.96 -18.86 3.68
N ASP A 462 1.79 -18.29 3.95
CA ASP A 462 1.72 -16.96 4.57
C ASP A 462 2.04 -17.00 6.06
N LEU A 463 2.10 -18.17 6.68
CA LEU A 463 2.37 -18.26 8.10
C LEU A 463 3.77 -17.75 8.44
N ALA A 464 4.78 -18.15 7.66
CA ALA A 464 6.14 -17.66 7.86
C ALA A 464 6.26 -16.17 7.52
N GLU A 465 5.58 -15.71 6.47
CA GLU A 465 5.50 -14.28 6.11
C GLU A 465 4.62 -13.50 7.09
N TYR A 466 3.54 -14.10 7.59
CA TYR A 466 2.67 -13.56 8.62
C TYR A 466 3.35 -13.51 10.00
N GLN A 467 4.05 -14.53 10.40
CA GLN A 467 4.87 -14.53 11.61
C GLN A 467 5.99 -13.50 11.50
N ARG A 468 6.68 -13.41 10.36
CA ARG A 468 7.65 -12.35 10.10
C ARG A 468 7.04 -10.95 10.17
N LEU A 469 5.88 -10.74 9.57
CA LEU A 469 5.19 -9.46 9.61
C LEU A 469 4.67 -9.15 11.02
N ASP A 470 4.23 -10.14 11.75
CA ASP A 470 3.78 -9.99 13.14
C ASP A 470 4.98 -9.75 14.06
N GLU A 471 6.09 -10.44 13.88
CA GLU A 471 7.34 -10.18 14.61
C GLU A 471 7.89 -8.79 14.28
N LEU A 472 7.88 -8.38 13.01
CA LEU A 472 8.32 -7.05 12.56
C LEU A 472 7.31 -5.94 12.91
N THR A 473 6.03 -6.25 13.00
CA THR A 473 4.99 -5.22 13.16
C THR A 473 4.52 -5.03 14.59
N TYR A 474 4.79 -5.98 15.51
CA TYR A 474 4.13 -5.96 16.81
C TYR A 474 5.05 -5.91 18.02
N ASP A 475 6.26 -6.48 17.97
CA ASP A 475 7.03 -6.64 19.20
C ASP A 475 8.55 -6.72 18.99
N ARG A 476 9.15 -5.60 18.60
CA ARG A 476 10.63 -5.45 18.63
C ARG A 476 11.10 -5.25 20.06
N LYS A 477 11.25 -6.34 20.81
CA LYS A 477 11.71 -6.31 22.20
C LYS A 477 13.09 -5.69 22.36
N ASP A 478 13.87 -5.70 21.31
CA ASP A 478 15.22 -5.13 21.21
C ASP A 478 15.24 -3.63 20.83
N LYS A 479 14.08 -3.00 20.60
CA LYS A 479 14.01 -1.57 20.24
C LYS A 479 14.71 -0.64 21.25
N PRO A 480 14.59 -0.84 22.59
CA PRO A 480 15.33 -0.02 23.55
C PRO A 480 16.84 -0.11 23.38
N GLN A 481 17.37 -1.30 23.05
CA GLN A 481 18.79 -1.52 22.84
C GLN A 481 19.27 -0.89 21.52
N ILE A 482 18.46 -0.97 20.46
CA ILE A 482 18.75 -0.29 19.19
C ILE A 482 18.77 1.23 19.39
N LEU A 483 17.83 1.78 20.16
CA LEU A 483 17.81 3.20 20.51
C LEU A 483 19.06 3.59 21.32
N ALA A 484 19.46 2.77 22.29
CA ALA A 484 20.65 3.02 23.09
C ALA A 484 21.93 3.01 22.21
N MET A 485 22.02 2.08 21.25
CA MET A 485 23.12 2.02 20.29
C MET A 485 23.12 3.24 19.36
N ALA A 486 21.96 3.65 18.85
CA ALA A 486 21.83 4.85 18.02
C ALA A 486 22.24 6.11 18.79
N GLN A 487 21.77 6.24 20.02
CA GLN A 487 22.10 7.37 20.89
C GLN A 487 23.61 7.42 21.18
N TRP A 488 24.23 6.27 21.46
CA TRP A 488 25.67 6.19 21.66
C TRP A 488 26.43 6.72 20.45
N LEU A 489 26.05 6.30 19.23
CA LEU A 489 26.66 6.80 17.98
C LEU A 489 26.47 8.32 17.81
N VAL A 490 25.27 8.84 18.10
CA VAL A 490 25.00 10.28 18.00
C VAL A 490 25.89 11.09 18.95
N GLU A 491 26.10 10.58 20.18
CA GLU A 491 26.91 11.23 21.21
C GLU A 491 28.41 11.23 20.91
N HIS A 492 28.91 10.21 20.15
CA HIS A 492 30.33 10.01 19.87
C HIS A 492 30.77 10.43 18.46
N LEU A 493 29.83 10.59 17.51
CA LEU A 493 30.12 11.07 16.17
C LEU A 493 30.17 12.60 16.15
N GLY A 494 31.31 13.14 15.79
CA GLY A 494 31.51 14.55 15.54
C GLY A 494 30.78 15.05 14.27
N GLU A 495 30.96 16.33 13.98
CA GLU A 495 30.48 16.92 12.73
C GLU A 495 31.27 16.38 11.53
N GLY A 496 30.57 15.86 10.51
CA GLY A 496 31.19 15.25 9.33
C GLY A 496 31.73 13.81 9.53
N GLU A 497 31.73 13.28 10.74
CA GLU A 497 32.10 11.91 10.99
C GLU A 497 30.95 10.94 10.70
N VAL A 498 31.27 9.73 10.22
CA VAL A 498 30.30 8.70 9.88
C VAL A 498 30.60 7.38 10.60
N ALA A 499 29.56 6.59 10.82
CA ALA A 499 29.68 5.20 11.22
C ALA A 499 29.25 4.31 10.04
N TYR A 500 29.72 3.07 10.03
CA TYR A 500 29.31 2.07 9.04
C TYR A 500 28.79 0.81 9.74
N MET A 501 27.62 0.33 9.35
CA MET A 501 27.02 -0.89 9.86
C MET A 501 27.18 -2.00 8.83
N ILE A 502 27.97 -3.05 9.15
CA ILE A 502 28.20 -4.18 8.24
C ILE A 502 26.96 -5.09 8.14
N PRO A 503 26.28 -5.45 9.26
CA PRO A 503 25.06 -6.23 9.22
C PRO A 503 23.96 -5.56 8.38
N ASP A 504 23.30 -6.36 7.52
CA ASP A 504 22.22 -5.87 6.65
C ASP A 504 21.21 -7.00 6.37
N ASP A 505 20.31 -7.23 7.31
CA ASP A 505 19.21 -8.17 7.17
C ASP A 505 17.85 -7.52 7.40
N MET A 506 16.81 -8.32 7.44
CA MET A 506 15.44 -7.83 7.63
C MET A 506 15.19 -7.15 8.98
N LEU A 507 15.95 -7.51 10.02
CA LEU A 507 15.79 -7.00 11.38
C LEU A 507 16.85 -5.94 11.73
N TYR A 508 18.06 -6.11 11.22
CA TYR A 508 19.24 -5.34 11.56
C TYR A 508 19.91 -4.79 10.32
N ASN A 509 19.61 -3.56 9.99
CA ASN A 509 20.20 -2.84 8.86
C ASN A 509 20.37 -1.35 9.20
N PRO A 510 21.18 -0.62 8.42
CA PRO A 510 21.40 0.81 8.66
C PRO A 510 20.11 1.63 8.69
N GLY A 511 19.11 1.26 7.87
CA GLY A 511 17.81 1.93 7.84
C GLY A 511 17.04 1.82 9.15
N HIS A 512 17.06 0.64 9.81
CA HIS A 512 16.44 0.48 11.13
C HIS A 512 17.14 1.32 12.19
N LEU A 513 18.47 1.36 12.17
CA LEU A 513 19.22 2.13 13.15
C LEU A 513 19.04 3.66 12.96
N ARG A 514 19.01 4.16 11.70
CA ARG A 514 18.73 5.57 11.41
C ARG A 514 17.32 6.00 11.81
N ASN A 515 16.34 5.11 11.68
CA ASN A 515 14.92 5.45 11.83
C ASN A 515 14.32 5.04 13.19
N CYS A 516 15.14 4.47 14.10
CA CYS A 516 14.63 4.03 15.40
C CYS A 516 14.14 5.18 16.28
N ASP A 517 14.64 6.39 16.08
CA ASP A 517 14.32 7.61 16.82
C ASP A 517 13.40 8.59 16.06
N LEU A 518 12.63 8.12 15.06
CA LEU A 518 11.64 8.96 14.40
C LEU A 518 10.79 9.75 15.41
N PRO A 519 10.62 11.06 15.22
CA PRO A 519 10.92 11.89 14.04
C PRO A 519 12.29 12.60 14.02
N ASN A 520 13.21 12.31 14.94
CA ASN A 520 14.42 13.11 15.14
C ASN A 520 15.48 12.92 14.05
N HIS A 521 15.58 11.70 13.46
CA HIS A 521 16.55 11.36 12.40
C HIS A 521 18.01 11.73 12.72
N ALA A 522 18.41 11.54 13.99
CA ALA A 522 19.70 12.02 14.49
C ALA A 522 20.93 11.39 13.78
N LEU A 523 20.77 10.23 13.15
CA LEU A 523 21.81 9.55 12.37
C LEU A 523 21.72 9.78 10.85
N ASP A 524 20.81 10.64 10.37
CA ASP A 524 20.76 10.97 8.94
C ASP A 524 22.07 11.64 8.51
N GLY A 525 22.61 11.14 7.38
CA GLY A 525 23.91 11.57 6.86
C GLY A 525 25.14 11.04 7.63
N LYS A 526 24.94 10.44 8.81
CA LYS A 526 26.02 9.86 9.62
C LYS A 526 26.17 8.34 9.49
N LEU A 527 25.15 7.65 8.95
CA LEU A 527 25.15 6.21 8.77
C LEU A 527 24.69 5.89 7.33
N PRO A 528 25.62 5.64 6.39
CA PRO A 528 25.28 5.30 5.00
C PRO A 528 24.57 3.96 4.90
N ASP A 529 23.93 3.71 3.75
CA ASP A 529 23.36 2.40 3.44
C ASP A 529 24.46 1.35 3.27
N SER A 530 24.14 0.09 3.56
CA SER A 530 25.03 -1.01 3.31
C SER A 530 25.06 -1.38 1.82
N PHE A 531 26.06 -2.17 1.43
CA PHE A 531 26.27 -2.64 0.05
C PHE A 531 25.37 -3.81 -0.36
N SER A 532 24.64 -4.42 0.56
CA SER A 532 23.90 -5.66 0.31
C SER A 532 22.43 -5.43 -0.08
N VAL A 533 22.12 -4.26 -0.66
CA VAL A 533 20.78 -4.00 -1.19
C VAL A 533 20.56 -4.85 -2.46
N PRO A 534 19.50 -5.68 -2.52
CA PRO A 534 19.21 -6.50 -3.69
C PRO A 534 19.19 -5.70 -5.00
N GLY A 535 19.93 -6.18 -6.01
CA GLY A 535 20.00 -5.54 -7.33
C GLY A 535 20.88 -4.30 -7.44
N THR A 536 21.56 -3.91 -6.35
CA THR A 536 22.56 -2.83 -6.37
C THR A 536 23.89 -3.38 -5.86
N HIS A 537 24.84 -3.47 -6.75
CA HIS A 537 26.20 -3.82 -6.38
C HIS A 537 27.03 -2.54 -6.41
N TYR A 538 27.46 -2.05 -5.27
CA TYR A 538 28.42 -0.97 -5.18
C TYR A 538 29.47 -1.26 -4.11
N PHE A 539 30.70 -0.82 -4.37
CA PHE A 539 31.77 -0.98 -3.41
C PHE A 539 31.57 0.00 -2.24
N PRO A 540 31.65 -0.46 -0.98
CA PRO A 540 31.27 0.33 0.18
C PRO A 540 32.36 1.32 0.62
N THR A 541 32.69 2.30 -0.19
CA THR A 541 33.71 3.31 0.14
C THR A 541 33.46 3.99 1.48
N GLY A 542 32.20 4.22 1.85
CA GLY A 542 31.83 4.79 3.14
C GLY A 542 32.28 3.97 4.38
N PHE A 543 32.62 2.68 4.21
CA PHE A 543 33.23 1.88 5.26
C PHE A 543 34.65 2.39 5.60
N PHE A 544 35.41 2.78 4.59
CA PHE A 544 36.78 3.26 4.77
C PHE A 544 36.81 4.71 5.31
N ASP A 545 35.73 5.46 5.12
CA ASP A 545 35.57 6.79 5.69
C ASP A 545 35.02 6.77 7.12
N ALA A 546 34.55 5.60 7.59
CA ALA A 546 33.88 5.49 8.87
C ALA A 546 34.87 5.53 10.05
N ARG A 547 34.55 6.39 11.03
CA ARG A 547 35.23 6.37 12.33
C ARG A 547 34.83 5.16 13.17
N TYR A 548 33.55 4.83 13.15
CA TYR A 548 33.01 3.68 13.88
C TYR A 548 32.46 2.63 12.93
N VAL A 549 32.74 1.36 13.22
CA VAL A 549 32.21 0.21 12.50
C VAL A 549 31.32 -0.59 13.46
N VAL A 550 30.12 -0.93 13.04
CA VAL A 550 29.16 -1.72 13.80
C VAL A 550 29.10 -3.13 13.23
N THR A 551 29.32 -4.14 14.07
CA THR A 551 29.23 -5.57 13.73
C THR A 551 28.23 -6.28 14.63
N ALA A 552 27.83 -7.49 14.27
CA ALA A 552 26.96 -8.34 15.08
C ALA A 552 27.51 -9.76 15.21
N ASP A 553 27.24 -10.38 16.35
CA ASP A 553 27.54 -11.79 16.61
C ASP A 553 26.30 -12.45 17.26
N PRO A 554 25.71 -13.53 16.68
CA PRO A 554 26.07 -14.09 15.37
C PRO A 554 25.81 -13.09 14.23
N PHE A 555 26.59 -13.19 13.15
CA PHE A 555 26.40 -12.33 11.98
C PHE A 555 25.11 -12.74 11.27
N PRO A 556 24.16 -11.81 11.07
CA PRO A 556 22.87 -12.15 10.50
C PRO A 556 22.98 -12.49 9.00
N LEU A 557 22.01 -13.26 8.51
CA LEU A 557 21.89 -13.56 7.08
C LEU A 557 21.60 -12.28 6.30
N SER A 558 22.28 -12.11 5.15
CA SER A 558 22.06 -10.96 4.27
C SER A 558 20.63 -10.89 3.73
N LEU A 559 20.14 -9.68 3.46
CA LEU A 559 18.90 -9.43 2.70
C LEU A 559 18.92 -10.03 1.29
N ALA A 560 20.11 -10.18 0.71
CA ALA A 560 20.30 -10.84 -0.58
C ALA A 560 20.74 -12.29 -0.34
N PRO A 561 19.82 -13.26 -0.29
CA PRO A 561 20.12 -14.65 0.07
C PRO A 561 21.03 -15.35 -0.95
N ASP A 562 21.19 -14.79 -2.15
CA ASP A 562 21.95 -15.37 -3.25
C ASP A 562 23.44 -14.95 -3.24
N THR A 563 23.86 -14.13 -2.27
CA THR A 563 25.24 -13.64 -2.15
C THR A 563 25.80 -13.88 -0.76
N GLU A 564 27.04 -14.38 -0.70
CA GLU A 564 27.81 -14.49 0.54
C GLU A 564 28.64 -13.24 0.84
N LEU A 565 28.51 -12.18 0.03
CA LEU A 565 29.35 -11.01 0.10
C LEU A 565 29.39 -10.36 1.49
N GLY A 566 28.24 -10.28 2.18
CA GLY A 566 28.17 -9.77 3.55
C GLY A 566 29.00 -10.59 4.54
N HIS A 567 28.93 -11.92 4.44
CA HIS A 567 29.71 -12.82 5.28
C HIS A 567 31.23 -12.71 4.99
N ARG A 568 31.60 -12.64 3.71
CA ARG A 568 33.00 -12.47 3.29
C ARG A 568 33.57 -11.14 3.75
N PHE A 569 32.81 -10.06 3.55
CA PHE A 569 33.19 -8.73 4.02
C PHE A 569 33.42 -8.70 5.54
N ASN A 570 32.47 -9.26 6.29
CA ASN A 570 32.59 -9.38 7.74
C ASN A 570 33.78 -10.25 8.14
N ALA A 571 34.09 -11.33 7.42
CA ALA A 571 35.24 -12.19 7.69
C ALA A 571 36.57 -11.45 7.53
N VAL A 572 36.72 -10.64 6.47
CA VAL A 572 37.88 -9.76 6.28
C VAL A 572 37.98 -8.76 7.43
N PHE A 573 36.88 -8.12 7.80
CA PHE A 573 36.86 -7.20 8.95
C PHE A 573 37.36 -7.87 10.22
N LEU A 574 36.84 -9.06 10.54
CA LEU A 574 37.25 -9.81 11.73
C LEU A 574 38.75 -10.21 11.75
N GLN A 575 39.38 -10.40 10.57
CA GLN A 575 40.78 -10.66 10.45
C GLN A 575 41.65 -9.40 10.70
N LEU A 576 41.23 -8.26 10.17
CA LEU A 576 41.98 -7.02 10.21
C LEU A 576 41.74 -6.17 11.46
N ARG A 577 40.58 -6.34 12.12
CA ARG A 577 40.14 -5.46 13.20
C ARG A 577 41.10 -5.29 14.36
N GLU A 578 41.84 -6.34 14.74
CA GLU A 578 42.76 -6.29 15.88
C GLU A 578 43.93 -5.33 15.65
N THR A 579 44.27 -5.07 14.39
CA THR A 579 45.37 -4.15 14.01
C THR A 579 44.86 -2.77 13.59
N THR A 580 43.60 -2.68 13.19
CA THR A 580 43.02 -1.47 12.58
C THR A 580 41.96 -0.77 13.47
N HIS A 581 41.36 -1.48 14.39
CA HIS A 581 40.27 -0.98 15.23
C HIS A 581 40.41 -1.41 16.68
N GLN A 582 39.76 -0.70 17.58
CA GLN A 582 39.55 -1.09 18.98
C GLN A 582 38.07 -1.18 19.32
N GLN A 583 37.69 -2.13 20.15
CA GLN A 583 36.35 -2.25 20.66
C GLN A 583 36.05 -1.12 21.66
N VAL A 584 34.94 -0.38 21.44
CA VAL A 584 34.60 0.75 22.31
C VAL A 584 33.24 0.59 23.00
N ALA A 585 32.29 -0.18 22.42
CA ALA A 585 31.00 -0.45 23.05
C ALA A 585 30.40 -1.79 22.58
N THR A 586 29.50 -2.34 23.41
CA THR A 586 28.70 -3.53 23.09
C THR A 586 27.27 -3.35 23.52
N PHE A 587 26.34 -3.93 22.73
CA PHE A 587 24.89 -3.88 22.98
C PHE A 587 24.29 -5.27 22.80
N ASP A 588 23.82 -5.87 23.88
CA ASP A 588 23.08 -7.15 23.85
C ASP A 588 21.61 -6.88 23.52
N MET A 589 21.12 -7.42 22.42
CA MET A 589 19.75 -7.26 21.96
C MET A 589 18.72 -8.12 22.72
N GLY A 590 19.20 -8.98 23.62
CA GLY A 590 18.33 -9.85 24.44
C GLY A 590 17.70 -11.02 23.68
N ASN A 591 18.07 -11.23 22.43
CA ASN A 591 17.63 -12.34 21.58
C ASN A 591 18.78 -13.27 21.14
N GLY A 592 19.95 -13.14 21.78
CA GLY A 592 21.16 -13.88 21.46
C GLY A 592 22.07 -13.17 20.46
N THR A 593 21.70 -12.00 19.95
CA THR A 593 22.55 -11.17 19.09
C THR A 593 23.21 -10.07 19.90
N VAL A 594 24.52 -9.93 19.77
CA VAL A 594 25.31 -8.86 20.40
C VAL A 594 25.91 -7.99 19.32
N PHE A 595 25.65 -6.69 19.39
CA PHE A 595 26.31 -5.70 18.54
C PHE A 595 27.55 -5.16 19.21
N THR A 596 28.61 -4.99 18.43
CA THR A 596 29.86 -4.40 18.88
C THR A 596 30.20 -3.20 18.01
N ILE A 597 30.57 -2.10 18.66
CA ILE A 597 31.07 -0.91 17.98
C ILE A 597 32.61 -0.88 18.12
N TRP A 598 33.24 -0.69 16.98
CA TRP A 598 34.68 -0.64 16.82
C TRP A 598 35.09 0.76 16.36
N GLU A 599 36.05 1.38 17.00
CA GLU A 599 36.65 2.65 16.59
C GLU A 599 37.90 2.39 15.78
N ARG A 600 38.04 3.04 14.63
CA ARG A 600 39.26 2.95 13.81
C ARG A 600 40.43 3.64 14.51
N THR A 601 41.56 2.94 14.64
CA THR A 601 42.76 3.42 15.33
C THR A 601 43.90 3.72 14.40
N THR A 602 43.87 3.21 13.17
CA THR A 602 44.93 3.40 12.17
C THR A 602 44.36 4.03 10.88
N PRO A 603 45.16 4.80 10.16
CA PRO A 603 44.78 5.27 8.82
C PRO A 603 44.53 4.07 7.89
N VAL A 604 43.60 4.25 6.96
CA VAL A 604 43.32 3.28 5.90
C VAL A 604 44.55 3.18 4.99
N THR A 605 44.86 1.98 4.55
CA THR A 605 45.95 1.70 3.62
C THR A 605 45.41 1.16 2.30
N ARG A 606 46.15 1.36 1.20
CA ARG A 606 45.79 0.77 -0.12
C ARG A 606 45.62 -0.74 -0.03
N GLU A 607 46.53 -1.42 0.68
CA GLU A 607 46.51 -2.88 0.87
C GLU A 607 45.23 -3.35 1.57
N GLU A 608 44.77 -2.61 2.58
CA GLU A 608 43.47 -2.87 3.25
C GLU A 608 42.34 -2.82 2.24
N VAL A 609 42.24 -1.74 1.46
CA VAL A 609 41.16 -1.54 0.48
C VAL A 609 41.18 -2.61 -0.60
N GLU A 610 42.35 -2.97 -1.12
CA GLU A 610 42.54 -4.04 -2.12
C GLU A 610 42.12 -5.41 -1.59
N THR A 611 42.34 -5.68 -0.29
CA THR A 611 41.89 -6.92 0.35
C THR A 611 40.37 -7.08 0.29
N TYR A 612 39.62 -6.02 0.60
CA TYR A 612 38.15 -6.02 0.47
C TYR A 612 37.71 -6.08 -0.99
N LEU A 613 38.38 -5.37 -1.90
CA LEU A 613 38.09 -5.40 -3.33
C LEU A 613 38.18 -6.80 -3.91
N HIS A 614 39.17 -7.57 -3.50
CA HIS A 614 39.35 -8.95 -3.93
C HIS A 614 38.14 -9.83 -3.63
N GLU A 615 37.51 -9.66 -2.46
CA GLU A 615 36.28 -10.40 -2.12
C GLU A 615 35.09 -9.99 -2.98
N PHE A 616 34.97 -8.70 -3.32
CA PHE A 616 33.92 -8.19 -4.23
C PHE A 616 34.12 -8.71 -5.66
N ASP A 617 35.35 -8.72 -6.15
CA ASP A 617 35.64 -9.22 -7.50
C ASP A 617 35.44 -10.74 -7.58
N ALA A 618 35.76 -11.49 -6.52
CA ALA A 618 35.52 -12.92 -6.45
C ALA A 618 34.03 -13.29 -6.55
N GLU A 619 33.16 -12.55 -5.89
CA GLU A 619 31.71 -12.74 -5.98
C GLU A 619 31.15 -12.31 -7.35
N ASN A 620 31.76 -11.30 -7.96
CA ASN A 620 31.34 -10.74 -9.24
C ASN A 620 32.26 -11.14 -10.40
N ALA A 621 32.82 -12.35 -10.38
CA ALA A 621 33.74 -12.84 -11.40
C ALA A 621 33.24 -12.72 -12.87
N LYS A 622 31.95 -12.53 -13.06
CA LYS A 622 31.32 -12.28 -14.37
C LYS A 622 31.63 -10.87 -14.91
N TYR A 623 31.95 -9.93 -14.04
CA TYR A 623 32.26 -8.54 -14.37
C TYR A 623 33.53 -8.11 -13.60
N PRO A 624 34.67 -8.71 -13.89
CA PRO A 624 35.95 -8.33 -13.26
C PRO A 624 36.17 -6.83 -13.56
N GLU A 625 36.74 -6.12 -12.62
CA GLU A 625 36.99 -4.66 -12.70
C GLU A 625 35.73 -3.76 -12.52
N MET A 626 34.54 -4.29 -12.23
CA MET A 626 33.35 -3.46 -12.04
C MET A 626 33.53 -2.43 -10.90
N PHE A 627 34.28 -2.77 -9.87
CA PHE A 627 34.50 -1.92 -8.70
C PHE A 627 35.84 -1.18 -8.73
N SER A 628 36.78 -1.61 -9.55
CA SER A 628 38.17 -1.05 -9.59
C SER A 628 38.18 0.45 -9.86
N VAL A 629 37.32 0.94 -10.77
CA VAL A 629 37.23 2.39 -11.07
C VAL A 629 36.77 3.20 -9.85
N VAL A 630 35.80 2.69 -9.09
CA VAL A 630 35.28 3.36 -7.87
C VAL A 630 36.38 3.37 -6.81
N VAL A 631 37.08 2.25 -6.63
CA VAL A 631 38.18 2.11 -5.67
C VAL A 631 39.35 3.02 -6.03
N GLU A 632 39.82 3.02 -7.28
CA GLU A 632 40.92 3.90 -7.71
C GLU A 632 40.56 5.39 -7.58
N ASN A 633 39.34 5.77 -7.88
CA ASN A 633 38.89 7.14 -7.65
C ASN A 633 38.91 7.50 -6.16
N TRP A 634 38.43 6.61 -5.29
CA TRP A 634 38.43 6.83 -3.85
C TRP A 634 39.86 6.93 -3.32
N LEU A 635 40.79 5.99 -3.71
CA LEU A 635 42.19 6.01 -3.34
C LEU A 635 42.87 7.32 -3.78
N ALA A 636 42.64 7.77 -5.02
CA ALA A 636 43.20 9.00 -5.53
C ALA A 636 42.75 10.24 -4.74
N VAL A 637 41.48 10.29 -4.32
CA VAL A 637 40.96 11.38 -3.48
C VAL A 637 41.63 11.41 -2.10
N HIS A 638 42.00 10.27 -1.57
CA HIS A 638 42.62 10.14 -0.25
C HIS A 638 44.15 10.11 -0.29
N GLY A 639 44.75 10.19 -1.50
CA GLY A 639 46.22 10.22 -1.66
C GLY A 639 46.90 8.89 -1.38
N LEU A 640 46.19 7.77 -1.60
CA LEU A 640 46.67 6.40 -1.35
C LEU A 640 47.13 5.67 -2.62
#